data_07136a38aa40ba7df583bbc67bb239da
#
_entry.id   07136a38aa40ba7df583bbc67bb239da
#
_cell.length_a   1.000
_cell.length_b   1.000
_cell.length_c   1.000
_cell.angle_alpha   90.00
_cell.angle_beta   90.00
_cell.angle_gamma   90.00
#
_symmetry.space_group_name_H-M   'P 1'
#
loop_
_entity.id
_entity.type
_entity.pdbx_description
1 polymer ?
#
loop_
_entity_poly.entity_id
_entity_poly.type
_entity_poly.pdbx_seq_one_letter_code
_entity_poly.pdbx_strand_id
1 'polypeptide(L)'
;MMFFCRWALSWVVVGLVVVRAQSLTVTQALPAAAFLSGSTGSTVDLAQHFGFPGVTGQIAQVETTLGRFNIELLAEDAPLSVANFLGYVNSGAYTNALFHRSVPGFIIQTGGFKGTLPIADIAAGPSVRNEFKRSNTRGTLAMAKLGSGPDTATNQWFVNLANNSANLDNQNGGFTVFARVLGTGMLIPDAIATIAIFNAGSPFDSLPLRNFSSGGTVAVANFIVVNSVRVIPMQPVAGGGTAVITYTVQTDTPGVVTAAISGSTLSVTPVGGGSATVTVRAADSNGSQVTSSFTAVVTTPVVPPVITLSPPAGVNAAAGQTVVLNVVATGTGVTYQWKRVDASPALASDVPGATGSALVLSNVQPGDAGIYFCTVSNTAGSLNSSSTTVSVSATASPSRLTNLSVRSFAGNGSQSLIAGFVTRGNGSKSLAIRGIGPALQPFNVPNLLEDPNLELRSTAEGTPVVGSNDNWSNDDGRNYGGFPLTAGSKDAVLVSSLAAGGYTAQVRGAGSATGNALVEVYDAALTNTDVSFVNLSARTQVDGGQSLIAGVSVSSGANKSLLIRAVGPKLADFNVPGVMSDPKIEVFNSAGVKIMENDNWGGGAALVNAAASVGAFGLDASGKDAALAVTVAPGGYTVQVSGVAGAAGVVLVEVYELP
;
A
#
# COMPACT_ATOMS: atom_id res chain seq x y z
N MET A 1 67.80 -60.39 -25.37
CA MET A 1 68.25 -59.94 -24.07
C MET A 1 68.31 -58.41 -24.16
N MET A 2 67.20 -57.70 -23.87
CA MET A 2 67.05 -56.28 -24.02
C MET A 2 66.83 -55.63 -22.64
N PHE A 3 67.73 -54.85 -22.17
CA PHE A 3 67.64 -54.07 -20.94
C PHE A 3 66.83 -52.77 -21.21
N PHE A 4 65.67 -52.62 -20.55
CA PHE A 4 64.92 -51.39 -20.48
C PHE A 4 65.37 -50.61 -19.24
N CYS A 5 66.01 -49.45 -19.49
CA CYS A 5 66.34 -48.45 -18.47
C CYS A 5 65.08 -47.58 -18.21
N ARG A 6 64.50 -47.66 -17.01
CA ARG A 6 63.41 -46.78 -16.57
C ARG A 6 64.01 -45.51 -15.98
N TRP A 7 63.76 -44.36 -16.64
CA TRP A 7 63.97 -43.03 -16.06
C TRP A 7 62.74 -42.65 -15.22
N ALA A 8 62.90 -42.45 -13.92
CA ALA A 8 61.89 -41.91 -13.04
C ALA A 8 61.96 -40.37 -13.12
N LEU A 9 60.96 -39.74 -13.73
CA LEU A 9 60.78 -38.31 -13.69
C LEU A 9 60.12 -37.94 -12.34
N SER A 10 60.91 -37.34 -11.42
CA SER A 10 60.38 -36.73 -10.19
C SER A 10 59.72 -35.39 -10.57
N TRP A 11 58.39 -35.34 -10.48
CA TRP A 11 57.64 -34.09 -10.53
C TRP A 11 57.77 -33.39 -9.18
N VAL A 12 58.55 -32.31 -9.14
CA VAL A 12 58.49 -31.34 -8.03
C VAL A 12 57.25 -30.53 -8.21
N VAL A 13 56.21 -30.86 -7.43
CA VAL A 13 55.01 -29.99 -7.30
C VAL A 13 55.44 -28.80 -6.47
N VAL A 14 55.79 -27.69 -7.12
CA VAL A 14 55.90 -26.38 -6.47
C VAL A 14 54.46 -25.95 -6.16
N GLY A 15 54.02 -26.19 -4.93
CA GLY A 15 52.76 -25.69 -4.41
C GLY A 15 52.81 -24.15 -4.42
N LEU A 16 52.15 -23.55 -5.38
CA LEU A 16 51.89 -22.12 -5.38
C LEU A 16 50.97 -21.81 -4.21
N VAL A 17 51.51 -21.40 -3.06
CA VAL A 17 50.73 -20.85 -1.97
C VAL A 17 50.23 -19.49 -2.44
N VAL A 18 49.08 -19.46 -3.07
CA VAL A 18 48.36 -18.21 -3.35
C VAL A 18 47.89 -17.70 -2.00
N VAL A 19 48.62 -16.79 -1.41
CA VAL A 19 48.10 -16.00 -0.28
C VAL A 19 46.92 -15.19 -0.83
N ARG A 20 45.71 -15.69 -0.66
CA ARG A 20 44.52 -14.96 -1.02
C ARG A 20 44.48 -13.69 -0.16
N ALA A 21 44.55 -12.54 -0.82
CA ALA A 21 44.20 -11.28 -0.16
C ALA A 21 42.87 -11.45 0.52
N GLN A 22 42.77 -11.02 1.78
CA GLN A 22 41.50 -11.09 2.51
C GLN A 22 40.46 -10.23 1.80
N SER A 23 39.44 -10.86 1.27
CA SER A 23 38.32 -10.20 0.59
C SER A 23 37.18 -9.96 1.55
N LEU A 24 36.40 -8.90 1.29
CA LEU A 24 35.11 -8.67 1.95
C LEU A 24 34.22 -9.90 1.75
N THR A 25 33.64 -10.41 2.81
CA THR A 25 32.79 -11.61 2.78
C THR A 25 31.53 -11.41 3.62
N VAL A 26 30.51 -12.22 3.35
CA VAL A 26 29.42 -12.47 4.29
C VAL A 26 29.98 -13.38 5.38
N THR A 27 30.06 -12.85 6.60
CA THR A 27 30.56 -13.60 7.78
C THR A 27 29.46 -14.44 8.40
N GLN A 28 28.22 -13.97 8.30
CA GLN A 28 27.02 -14.66 8.76
C GLN A 28 25.85 -14.31 7.82
N ALA A 29 24.99 -15.29 7.50
CA ALA A 29 23.80 -15.03 6.71
C ALA A 29 22.83 -14.07 7.44
N LEU A 30 22.15 -13.21 6.69
CA LEU A 30 21.09 -12.37 7.23
C LEU A 30 19.90 -13.23 7.65
N PRO A 31 19.27 -12.97 8.82
CA PRO A 31 18.13 -13.73 9.30
C PRO A 31 16.89 -13.44 8.47
N ALA A 32 16.09 -14.48 8.18
CA ALA A 32 14.74 -14.29 7.64
C ALA A 32 13.88 -13.51 8.64
N ALA A 33 12.94 -12.70 8.13
CA ALA A 33 12.05 -11.89 8.94
C ALA A 33 10.59 -12.28 8.72
N ALA A 34 9.80 -12.33 9.80
CA ALA A 34 8.37 -12.58 9.76
C ALA A 34 7.64 -11.50 10.57
N PHE A 35 6.61 -10.90 9.98
CA PHE A 35 5.84 -9.83 10.57
C PHE A 35 4.34 -10.10 10.48
N LEU A 36 3.58 -9.49 11.38
CA LEU A 36 2.15 -9.26 11.19
C LEU A 36 1.95 -7.90 10.51
N SER A 37 0.96 -7.80 9.65
CA SER A 37 0.57 -6.52 9.05
C SER A 37 0.21 -5.51 10.16
N GLY A 38 0.77 -4.29 10.07
CA GLY A 38 0.60 -3.24 11.08
C GLY A 38 1.50 -3.38 12.31
N SER A 39 2.39 -4.39 12.38
CA SER A 39 3.39 -4.49 13.45
C SER A 39 4.55 -3.50 13.22
N THR A 40 5.30 -3.23 14.29
CA THR A 40 6.58 -2.51 14.19
C THR A 40 7.59 -3.37 13.43
N GLY A 41 8.48 -2.71 12.68
CA GLY A 41 9.55 -3.38 11.95
C GLY A 41 10.61 -3.99 12.88
N SER A 42 11.63 -4.59 12.29
CA SER A 42 12.82 -5.12 12.98
C SER A 42 14.09 -4.44 12.49
N THR A 43 15.15 -4.57 13.29
CA THR A 43 16.48 -4.09 12.94
C THR A 43 17.49 -5.21 12.96
N VAL A 44 18.52 -5.11 12.08
CA VAL A 44 19.66 -6.04 11.99
C VAL A 44 20.94 -5.22 11.98
N ASP A 45 21.89 -5.56 12.85
CA ASP A 45 23.23 -4.96 12.82
C ASP A 45 24.10 -5.64 11.76
N LEU A 46 24.30 -4.99 10.64
CA LEU A 46 25.07 -5.49 9.50
C LEU A 46 26.54 -5.70 9.85
N ALA A 47 27.05 -5.09 10.91
CA ALA A 47 28.43 -5.28 11.37
C ALA A 47 28.71 -6.74 11.76
N GLN A 48 27.69 -7.49 12.15
CA GLN A 48 27.82 -8.91 12.50
C GLN A 48 27.81 -9.83 11.25
N HIS A 49 27.35 -9.32 10.12
CA HIS A 49 27.06 -10.12 8.93
C HIS A 49 28.07 -9.95 7.79
N PHE A 50 28.84 -8.85 7.81
CA PHE A 50 29.80 -8.53 6.77
C PHE A 50 31.14 -8.10 7.38
N GLY A 51 32.23 -8.57 6.82
CA GLY A 51 33.55 -8.23 7.33
C GLY A 51 34.71 -8.87 6.54
N PHE A 52 35.91 -8.65 7.05
CA PHE A 52 37.12 -9.32 6.58
C PHE A 52 37.47 -10.40 7.59
N PRO A 53 37.48 -11.69 7.20
CA PRO A 53 37.78 -12.79 8.13
C PRO A 53 39.16 -12.59 8.80
N GLY A 54 39.20 -12.72 10.13
CA GLY A 54 40.42 -12.62 10.92
C GLY A 54 41.02 -11.23 11.04
N VAL A 55 40.26 -10.14 10.78
CA VAL A 55 40.64 -8.77 11.11
C VAL A 55 40.24 -8.48 12.54
N THR A 56 41.22 -8.20 13.41
CA THR A 56 41.04 -7.90 14.83
C THR A 56 41.64 -6.55 15.25
N GLY A 57 42.57 -6.01 14.42
CA GLY A 57 43.29 -4.76 14.67
C GLY A 57 42.56 -3.52 14.15
N GLN A 58 43.04 -2.35 14.55
CA GLN A 58 42.62 -1.08 13.98
C GLN A 58 42.95 -1.03 12.47
N ILE A 59 42.12 -0.35 11.71
CA ILE A 59 42.29 -0.18 10.29
C ILE A 59 42.72 1.25 9.98
N ALA A 60 43.80 1.41 9.22
CA ALA A 60 44.20 2.69 8.67
C ALA A 60 44.06 2.68 7.13
N GLN A 61 43.55 3.78 6.60
CA GLN A 61 43.47 4.02 5.16
C GLN A 61 44.67 4.86 4.73
N VAL A 62 45.43 4.34 3.76
CA VAL A 62 46.51 5.04 3.09
C VAL A 62 45.96 5.55 1.75
N GLU A 63 45.92 6.87 1.58
CA GLU A 63 45.55 7.52 0.33
C GLU A 63 46.79 7.99 -0.40
N THR A 64 46.94 7.62 -1.67
CA THR A 64 48.10 7.95 -2.49
C THR A 64 47.70 8.67 -3.77
N THR A 65 48.65 9.19 -4.52
CA THR A 65 48.43 9.75 -5.86
C THR A 65 47.86 8.75 -6.87
N LEU A 66 47.93 7.44 -6.62
CA LEU A 66 47.42 6.39 -7.51
C LEU A 66 46.17 5.70 -6.99
N GLY A 67 45.62 6.15 -5.85
CA GLY A 67 44.46 5.58 -5.21
C GLY A 67 44.67 5.26 -3.73
N ARG A 68 43.76 4.56 -3.13
CA ARG A 68 43.77 4.27 -1.71
C ARG A 68 43.74 2.77 -1.43
N PHE A 69 44.30 2.37 -0.28
CA PHE A 69 44.24 1.01 0.23
C PHE A 69 44.14 1.02 1.75
N ASN A 70 43.53 -0.02 2.30
CA ASN A 70 43.35 -0.19 3.73
C ASN A 70 44.36 -1.18 4.28
N ILE A 71 44.87 -0.90 5.46
CA ILE A 71 45.79 -1.76 6.20
C ILE A 71 45.25 -2.05 7.59
N GLU A 72 45.37 -3.29 8.04
CA GLU A 72 45.16 -3.65 9.46
C GLU A 72 46.47 -3.47 10.23
N LEU A 73 46.41 -2.77 11.34
CA LEU A 73 47.51 -2.57 12.29
C LEU A 73 47.59 -3.73 13.26
N LEU A 74 48.73 -4.39 13.33
CA LEU A 74 48.95 -5.63 14.09
C LEU A 74 49.53 -5.34 15.48
N ALA A 75 48.78 -4.61 16.32
CA ALA A 75 49.21 -4.17 17.63
C ALA A 75 49.49 -5.32 18.62
N GLU A 76 48.91 -6.50 18.43
CA GLU A 76 49.20 -7.69 19.27
C GLU A 76 50.56 -8.27 18.96
N ASP A 77 51.10 -8.07 17.78
CA ASP A 77 52.41 -8.61 17.36
C ASP A 77 53.52 -7.58 17.41
N ALA A 78 53.19 -6.29 17.18
CA ALA A 78 54.18 -5.21 17.10
C ALA A 78 53.61 -3.91 17.75
N PRO A 79 53.30 -3.90 19.07
CA PRO A 79 52.66 -2.75 19.73
C PRO A 79 53.47 -1.47 19.65
N LEU A 80 54.79 -1.50 19.80
CA LEU A 80 55.67 -0.32 19.75
C LEU A 80 55.75 0.24 18.34
N SER A 81 55.88 -0.61 17.34
CA SER A 81 55.92 -0.23 15.93
C SER A 81 54.60 0.35 15.44
N VAL A 82 53.46 -0.20 15.87
CA VAL A 82 52.13 0.35 15.61
C VAL A 82 51.95 1.70 16.30
N ALA A 83 52.34 1.84 17.58
CA ALA A 83 52.27 3.12 18.29
C ALA A 83 53.14 4.20 17.63
N ASN A 84 54.34 3.85 17.18
CA ASN A 84 55.24 4.72 16.43
C ASN A 84 54.58 5.17 15.09
N PHE A 85 54.06 4.24 14.30
CA PHE A 85 53.37 4.55 13.05
C PHE A 85 52.20 5.49 13.29
N LEU A 86 51.37 5.21 14.29
CA LEU A 86 50.23 6.06 14.66
C LEU A 86 50.64 7.45 15.15
N GLY A 87 51.80 7.59 15.80
CA GLY A 87 52.38 8.89 16.15
C GLY A 87 52.62 9.77 14.93
N TYR A 88 53.18 9.22 13.87
CA TYR A 88 53.39 9.94 12.58
C TYR A 88 52.06 10.17 11.84
N VAL A 89 51.12 9.27 11.92
CA VAL A 89 49.76 9.45 11.35
C VAL A 89 49.06 10.61 12.04
N ASN A 90 48.99 10.60 13.37
CA ASN A 90 48.29 11.60 14.16
C ASN A 90 48.88 13.01 14.08
N SER A 91 50.22 13.10 13.91
CA SER A 91 50.91 14.38 13.66
C SER A 91 50.77 14.89 12.24
N GLY A 92 50.20 14.10 11.31
CA GLY A 92 50.11 14.42 9.89
C GLY A 92 51.48 14.32 9.17
N ALA A 93 52.49 13.72 9.80
CA ALA A 93 53.84 13.65 9.23
C ALA A 93 53.89 12.89 7.91
N TYR A 94 53.02 11.93 7.67
CA TYR A 94 52.95 11.20 6.40
C TYR A 94 52.18 11.91 5.28
N THR A 95 51.56 13.06 5.54
CA THR A 95 50.95 13.88 4.46
C THR A 95 52.03 14.32 3.48
N ASN A 96 51.82 14.04 2.19
CA ASN A 96 52.76 14.27 1.12
C ASN A 96 54.10 13.47 1.28
N ALA A 97 54.06 12.28 1.93
CA ALA A 97 55.25 11.43 2.05
C ALA A 97 55.59 10.75 0.70
N LEU A 98 56.81 10.93 0.24
CA LEU A 98 57.31 10.42 -1.03
C LEU A 98 57.54 8.91 -0.97
N PHE A 99 57.06 8.15 -1.94
CA PHE A 99 57.63 6.84 -2.23
C PHE A 99 59.00 7.04 -2.90
N HIS A 100 60.01 6.99 -2.11
CA HIS A 100 61.38 7.35 -2.54
C HIS A 100 62.17 6.16 -3.09
N ARG A 101 61.66 4.95 -2.88
CA ARG A 101 62.30 3.71 -3.33
C ARG A 101 61.26 2.71 -3.80
N SER A 102 61.42 2.19 -5.01
CA SER A 102 60.64 1.10 -5.57
C SER A 102 61.56 0.04 -6.17
N VAL A 103 61.40 -1.21 -5.69
CA VAL A 103 62.08 -2.38 -6.22
C VAL A 103 61.01 -3.39 -6.61
N PRO A 104 60.64 -3.44 -7.90
CA PRO A 104 59.61 -4.34 -8.39
C PRO A 104 59.89 -5.79 -8.00
N GLY A 105 58.86 -6.51 -7.54
CA GLY A 105 58.99 -7.88 -7.04
C GLY A 105 59.64 -8.01 -5.66
N PHE A 106 59.98 -6.90 -5.00
CA PHE A 106 60.52 -6.89 -3.65
C PHE A 106 59.75 -5.95 -2.74
N ILE A 107 59.96 -4.64 -2.77
CA ILE A 107 59.30 -3.67 -1.88
C ILE A 107 59.03 -2.33 -2.59
N ILE A 108 58.07 -1.54 -2.04
CA ILE A 108 57.99 -0.08 -2.17
C ILE A 108 58.14 0.56 -0.79
N GLN A 109 58.93 1.64 -0.67
CA GLN A 109 59.31 2.25 0.60
C GLN A 109 58.99 3.75 0.62
N THR A 110 58.48 4.22 1.77
CA THR A 110 58.07 5.61 2.00
C THR A 110 58.32 6.02 3.45
N GLY A 111 57.87 7.21 3.85
CA GLY A 111 57.89 7.71 5.23
C GLY A 111 59.16 8.47 5.62
N GLY A 112 60.17 8.54 4.75
CA GLY A 112 61.42 9.26 5.03
C GLY A 112 61.47 10.69 4.51
N PHE A 113 60.74 10.96 3.42
CA PHE A 113 60.87 12.21 2.66
C PHE A 113 59.54 12.77 2.24
N LYS A 114 59.46 14.08 2.03
CA LYS A 114 58.31 14.79 1.44
C LYS A 114 58.45 14.89 -0.08
N GLY A 115 57.35 14.81 -0.79
CA GLY A 115 57.28 15.04 -2.24
C GLY A 115 57.31 16.53 -2.62
N THR A 116 58.34 17.26 -2.18
CA THR A 116 58.58 18.69 -2.46
C THR A 116 59.82 18.86 -3.31
N LEU A 117 60.03 20.04 -3.88
CA LEU A 117 61.27 20.41 -4.53
C LEU A 117 61.83 21.68 -3.87
N PRO A 118 63.02 21.62 -3.26
CA PRO A 118 63.84 20.42 -3.04
C PRO A 118 63.14 19.39 -2.17
N ILE A 119 63.52 18.11 -2.33
CA ILE A 119 62.99 17.03 -1.48
C ILE A 119 63.43 17.32 -0.04
N ALA A 120 62.46 17.29 0.88
CA ALA A 120 62.69 17.55 2.30
C ALA A 120 62.53 16.27 3.12
N ASP A 121 63.27 16.16 4.22
CA ASP A 121 63.16 15.04 5.15
C ASP A 121 61.87 15.12 5.98
N ILE A 122 61.30 13.96 6.30
CA ILE A 122 60.31 13.83 7.41
C ILE A 122 61.13 13.63 8.69
N ALA A 123 60.96 14.52 9.67
CA ALA A 123 61.71 14.45 10.91
C ALA A 123 61.57 13.08 11.56
N ALA A 124 62.68 12.42 11.83
CA ALA A 124 62.73 11.14 12.50
C ALA A 124 62.53 11.35 14.01
N GLY A 125 61.64 10.59 14.64
CA GLY A 125 61.52 10.49 16.07
C GLY A 125 62.52 9.50 16.69
N PRO A 126 62.35 9.16 17.98
CA PRO A 126 63.13 8.11 18.62
C PRO A 126 63.06 6.78 17.87
N SER A 127 64.12 6.02 17.87
CA SER A 127 64.12 4.68 17.32
C SER A 127 63.25 3.71 18.10
N VAL A 128 62.68 2.73 17.45
CA VAL A 128 61.81 1.72 18.00
C VAL A 128 62.53 0.39 18.11
N ARG A 129 62.39 -0.28 19.26
CA ARG A 129 62.92 -1.63 19.46
C ARG A 129 62.31 -2.57 18.44
N ASN A 130 63.10 -3.48 17.93
CA ASN A 130 62.66 -4.49 16.96
C ASN A 130 61.68 -5.49 17.62
N GLU A 131 60.52 -5.71 16.97
CA GLU A 131 59.44 -6.59 17.40
C GLU A 131 59.17 -7.67 16.35
N PHE A 132 60.24 -8.13 15.67
CA PHE A 132 60.08 -9.16 14.63
C PHE A 132 59.37 -10.39 15.20
N LYS A 133 58.20 -10.71 14.65
CA LYS A 133 57.35 -11.86 15.04
C LYS A 133 56.68 -12.50 13.84
N ARG A 134 56.29 -11.72 12.84
CA ARG A 134 55.65 -12.16 11.61
C ARG A 134 56.58 -12.10 10.43
N SER A 135 56.50 -13.10 9.53
CA SER A 135 57.25 -13.14 8.30
C SER A 135 56.88 -12.01 7.33
N ASN A 136 57.89 -11.51 6.63
CA ASN A 136 57.77 -10.51 5.58
C ASN A 136 57.24 -11.10 4.28
N THR A 137 55.94 -11.47 4.27
CA THR A 137 55.25 -12.04 3.13
C THR A 137 54.58 -10.96 2.31
N ARG A 138 54.18 -11.27 1.05
CA ARG A 138 53.45 -10.32 0.21
C ARG A 138 52.24 -9.73 0.92
N GLY A 139 52.10 -8.40 0.84
CA GLY A 139 50.99 -7.63 1.43
C GLY A 139 51.21 -7.24 2.89
N THR A 140 52.32 -7.63 3.52
CA THR A 140 52.70 -7.09 4.84
C THR A 140 53.45 -5.77 4.72
N LEU A 141 53.31 -4.92 5.74
CA LEU A 141 54.05 -3.67 5.91
C LEU A 141 55.05 -3.84 7.05
N ALA A 142 56.29 -3.45 6.82
CA ALA A 142 57.32 -3.54 7.84
C ALA A 142 58.10 -2.21 8.01
N MET A 143 58.62 -2.02 9.22
CA MET A 143 59.48 -0.88 9.53
C MET A 143 60.82 -1.02 8.81
N ALA A 144 61.23 0.03 8.10
CA ALA A 144 62.58 0.13 7.55
C ALA A 144 63.56 0.53 8.66
N LYS A 145 64.80 0.00 8.61
CA LYS A 145 65.82 0.23 9.61
C LYS A 145 67.22 0.32 8.98
N LEU A 146 68.14 0.90 9.71
CA LEU A 146 69.52 1.03 9.29
C LEU A 146 70.27 -0.30 9.46
N GLY A 147 71.28 -0.54 8.65
CA GLY A 147 72.15 -1.72 8.75
C GLY A 147 72.98 -1.79 10.04
N SER A 148 73.03 -0.69 10.81
CA SER A 148 73.82 -0.57 12.05
C SER A 148 73.28 -1.31 13.25
N GLY A 149 72.03 -1.78 13.23
CA GLY A 149 71.44 -2.54 14.32
C GLY A 149 69.94 -2.81 14.15
N PRO A 150 69.41 -3.79 14.93
CA PRO A 150 67.99 -4.17 14.84
C PRO A 150 67.01 -3.09 15.30
N ASP A 151 67.40 -2.23 16.25
CA ASP A 151 66.56 -1.24 16.94
C ASP A 151 66.70 0.17 16.39
N THR A 152 66.85 0.29 15.04
CA THR A 152 67.14 1.57 14.35
C THR A 152 65.94 2.08 13.54
N ALA A 153 64.81 1.43 13.59
CA ALA A 153 63.60 1.86 12.89
C ALA A 153 63.04 3.17 13.48
N THR A 154 62.62 4.10 12.58
CA THR A 154 62.03 5.40 12.98
C THR A 154 60.74 5.68 12.22
N ASN A 155 60.78 6.48 11.14
CA ASN A 155 59.62 6.97 10.38
C ASN A 155 59.37 6.20 9.07
N GLN A 156 60.35 5.44 8.58
CA GLN A 156 60.26 4.80 7.27
C GLN A 156 59.64 3.41 7.35
N TRP A 157 58.81 3.10 6.38
CA TRP A 157 58.16 1.79 6.26
C TRP A 157 58.06 1.37 4.78
N PHE A 158 57.87 0.09 4.55
CA PHE A 158 57.73 -0.47 3.22
C PHE A 158 56.61 -1.51 3.13
N VAL A 159 56.10 -1.70 1.90
CA VAL A 159 55.14 -2.76 1.57
C VAL A 159 55.86 -3.88 0.88
N ASN A 160 55.69 -5.11 1.34
CA ASN A 160 56.23 -6.30 0.68
C ASN A 160 55.40 -6.64 -0.57
N LEU A 161 56.03 -6.59 -1.75
CA LEU A 161 55.40 -6.92 -3.04
C LEU A 161 55.44 -8.40 -3.35
N ALA A 162 56.29 -9.16 -2.68
CA ALA A 162 56.47 -10.61 -2.80
C ALA A 162 56.68 -11.23 -1.43
N ASN A 163 56.83 -12.56 -1.40
CA ASN A 163 57.30 -13.24 -0.19
C ASN A 163 58.84 -13.01 -0.05
N ASN A 164 59.17 -12.11 0.85
CA ASN A 164 60.53 -11.69 1.14
C ASN A 164 61.11 -12.32 2.40
N SER A 165 60.44 -13.33 2.99
CA SER A 165 60.78 -13.96 4.26
C SER A 165 62.22 -14.52 4.25
N ALA A 166 62.66 -15.17 3.17
CA ALA A 166 63.98 -15.73 3.05
C ALA A 166 65.11 -14.68 3.25
N ASN A 167 64.85 -13.42 2.89
CA ASN A 167 65.76 -12.31 3.02
C ASN A 167 65.49 -11.51 4.32
N LEU A 168 64.30 -10.91 4.45
CA LEU A 168 64.01 -9.87 5.45
C LEU A 168 63.79 -10.44 6.87
N ASP A 169 63.44 -11.71 7.01
CA ASP A 169 63.25 -12.33 8.32
C ASP A 169 64.57 -12.66 9.01
N ASN A 170 65.64 -12.83 8.20
CA ASN A 170 66.94 -13.26 8.69
C ASN A 170 68.00 -12.14 8.80
N GLN A 171 67.72 -10.97 8.21
CA GLN A 171 68.67 -9.86 8.23
C GLN A 171 68.46 -8.98 9.48
N ASN A 172 69.56 -8.65 10.17
CA ASN A 172 69.60 -7.65 11.23
C ASN A 172 68.48 -7.85 12.30
N GLY A 173 68.26 -9.10 12.72
CA GLY A 173 67.23 -9.50 13.67
C GLY A 173 65.78 -9.53 13.13
N GLY A 174 65.59 -9.58 11.81
CA GLY A 174 64.31 -9.59 11.12
C GLY A 174 63.64 -8.20 11.07
N PHE A 175 62.92 -7.89 10.01
CA PHE A 175 62.16 -6.63 9.86
C PHE A 175 60.79 -6.75 10.47
N THR A 176 60.44 -5.88 11.42
CA THR A 176 59.17 -5.91 12.15
C THR A 176 58.00 -5.66 11.22
N VAL A 177 57.16 -6.66 10.99
CA VAL A 177 55.87 -6.52 10.33
C VAL A 177 54.88 -5.94 11.34
N PHE A 178 54.35 -4.73 11.08
CA PHE A 178 53.43 -4.02 11.96
C PHE A 178 52.03 -3.86 11.37
N ALA A 179 51.85 -4.13 10.06
CA ALA A 179 50.57 -4.04 9.40
C ALA A 179 50.44 -5.01 8.21
N ARG A 180 49.23 -5.20 7.71
CA ARG A 180 48.95 -5.94 6.48
C ARG A 180 47.89 -5.25 5.64
N VAL A 181 47.98 -5.36 4.34
CA VAL A 181 47.03 -4.83 3.38
C VAL A 181 45.75 -5.68 3.40
N LEU A 182 44.60 -5.04 3.38
CA LEU A 182 43.29 -5.70 3.39
C LEU A 182 42.63 -5.73 2.00
N GLY A 183 41.86 -6.77 1.76
CA GLY A 183 41.01 -6.92 0.56
C GLY A 183 41.83 -6.86 -0.74
N THR A 184 41.32 -6.11 -1.70
CA THR A 184 42.00 -5.85 -3.00
C THR A 184 43.04 -4.75 -2.93
N GLY A 185 43.35 -4.26 -1.72
CA GLY A 185 44.22 -3.10 -1.51
C GLY A 185 45.63 -3.19 -2.12
N MET A 186 46.13 -4.42 -2.37
CA MET A 186 47.42 -4.62 -3.05
C MET A 186 47.48 -4.11 -4.49
N LEU A 187 46.32 -3.83 -5.13
CA LEU A 187 46.29 -3.22 -6.47
C LEU A 187 47.03 -1.87 -6.53
N ILE A 188 47.01 -1.10 -5.44
CA ILE A 188 47.71 0.20 -5.39
C ILE A 188 49.22 0.07 -5.20
N PRO A 189 49.75 -0.69 -4.20
CA PRO A 189 51.18 -1.00 -4.13
C PRO A 189 51.74 -1.61 -5.42
N ASP A 190 51.02 -2.52 -6.07
CA ASP A 190 51.44 -3.11 -7.34
C ASP A 190 51.50 -2.06 -8.46
N ALA A 191 50.48 -1.17 -8.55
CA ALA A 191 50.49 -0.07 -9.51
C ALA A 191 51.66 0.89 -9.29
N ILE A 192 52.03 1.19 -8.03
CA ILE A 192 53.20 1.97 -7.71
C ILE A 192 54.47 1.27 -8.22
N ALA A 193 54.58 -0.04 -8.04
CA ALA A 193 55.73 -0.84 -8.47
C ALA A 193 55.88 -0.94 -10.00
N THR A 194 54.82 -0.66 -10.78
CA THR A 194 54.90 -0.62 -12.25
C THR A 194 55.43 0.72 -12.79
N ILE A 195 55.53 1.75 -11.94
CA ILE A 195 56.03 3.07 -12.37
C ILE A 195 57.52 2.99 -12.67
N ALA A 196 57.94 3.65 -13.77
CA ALA A 196 59.34 3.71 -14.16
C ALA A 196 60.21 4.30 -13.04
N ILE A 197 61.33 3.64 -12.75
CA ILE A 197 62.29 4.03 -11.70
C ILE A 197 63.49 4.74 -12.31
N PHE A 198 63.98 5.73 -11.59
CA PHE A 198 65.12 6.53 -11.99
C PHE A 198 66.14 6.63 -10.85
N ASN A 199 67.42 6.66 -11.22
CA ASN A 199 68.49 6.87 -10.26
C ASN A 199 68.78 8.37 -10.13
N ALA A 200 68.44 8.96 -9.00
CA ALA A 200 68.69 10.35 -8.66
C ALA A 200 69.81 10.51 -7.59
N GLY A 201 70.59 9.44 -7.40
CA GLY A 201 71.62 9.36 -6.35
C GLY A 201 71.04 8.89 -5.00
N SER A 202 71.93 8.36 -4.13
CA SER A 202 71.50 7.89 -2.79
C SER A 202 70.95 9.06 -1.97
N PRO A 203 69.76 8.86 -1.27
CA PRO A 203 69.00 7.64 -1.12
C PRO A 203 67.89 7.41 -2.18
N PHE A 204 67.90 8.09 -3.31
CA PHE A 204 66.89 8.06 -4.37
C PHE A 204 67.36 7.27 -5.60
N ASP A 205 68.14 6.21 -5.41
CA ASP A 205 68.69 5.36 -6.46
C ASP A 205 67.62 4.52 -7.20
N SER A 206 66.43 4.40 -6.65
CA SER A 206 65.31 3.66 -7.24
C SER A 206 64.00 4.45 -7.09
N LEU A 207 63.99 5.74 -7.47
CA LEU A 207 62.88 6.68 -7.32
C LEU A 207 61.81 6.44 -8.40
N PRO A 208 60.57 6.07 -8.06
CA PRO A 208 59.51 5.96 -9.05
C PRO A 208 58.99 7.34 -9.46
N LEU A 209 59.02 7.66 -10.77
CA LEU A 209 58.55 8.92 -11.32
C LEU A 209 57.51 8.65 -12.42
N ARG A 210 56.28 9.14 -12.22
CA ARG A 210 55.21 9.05 -13.23
C ARG A 210 55.32 10.16 -14.26
N ASN A 211 54.95 9.87 -15.52
CA ASN A 211 54.96 10.86 -16.60
C ASN A 211 56.31 11.61 -16.75
N PHE A 212 57.40 10.90 -16.55
CA PHE A 212 58.78 11.46 -16.63
C PHE A 212 59.61 10.67 -17.62
N SER A 213 60.43 11.38 -18.36
CA SER A 213 61.41 10.79 -19.31
C SER A 213 62.80 11.15 -18.89
N SER A 214 63.79 10.26 -19.13
CA SER A 214 65.22 10.49 -18.83
C SER A 214 65.71 11.76 -19.50
N GLY A 215 66.42 12.58 -18.74
CA GLY A 215 66.97 13.89 -19.22
C GLY A 215 65.99 15.07 -19.01
N GLY A 216 64.77 14.83 -18.57
CA GLY A 216 63.79 15.88 -18.22
C GLY A 216 64.07 16.53 -16.87
N THR A 217 63.40 17.65 -16.57
CA THR A 217 63.45 18.29 -15.26
C THR A 217 62.33 17.67 -14.38
N VAL A 218 62.69 17.17 -13.21
CA VAL A 218 61.72 16.59 -12.27
C VAL A 218 60.81 17.69 -11.69
N ALA A 219 59.52 17.49 -11.79
CA ALA A 219 58.50 18.34 -11.19
C ALA A 219 57.78 17.59 -10.04
N VAL A 220 57.17 18.31 -9.10
CA VAL A 220 56.41 17.72 -8.00
C VAL A 220 55.31 16.78 -8.52
N ALA A 221 54.72 17.08 -9.67
CA ALA A 221 53.69 16.25 -10.32
C ALA A 221 54.19 14.85 -10.76
N ASN A 222 55.49 14.65 -10.86
CA ASN A 222 56.08 13.35 -11.18
C ASN A 222 56.18 12.42 -9.97
N PHE A 223 56.12 12.95 -8.77
CA PHE A 223 56.23 12.17 -7.54
C PHE A 223 55.02 11.31 -7.27
N ILE A 224 55.24 10.12 -6.71
CA ILE A 224 54.22 9.28 -6.11
C ILE A 224 54.27 9.53 -4.61
N VAL A 225 53.19 10.06 -4.05
CA VAL A 225 53.13 10.42 -2.63
C VAL A 225 51.95 9.79 -1.89
N VAL A 226 52.10 9.67 -0.59
CA VAL A 226 51.01 9.41 0.35
C VAL A 226 50.31 10.75 0.59
N ASN A 227 49.09 10.93 0.13
CA ASN A 227 48.31 12.14 0.33
C ASN A 227 47.86 12.27 1.80
N SER A 228 47.39 11.16 2.40
CA SER A 228 47.01 11.08 3.80
C SER A 228 47.06 9.64 4.31
N VAL A 229 47.21 9.51 5.62
CA VAL A 229 46.98 8.26 6.36
C VAL A 229 46.01 8.59 7.52
N ARG A 230 44.99 7.81 7.69
CA ARG A 230 44.02 8.01 8.78
C ARG A 230 43.47 6.68 9.29
N VAL A 231 43.23 6.60 10.59
CA VAL A 231 42.48 5.47 11.17
C VAL A 231 41.01 5.62 10.82
N ILE A 232 40.39 4.55 10.34
CA ILE A 232 38.99 4.54 9.94
C ILE A 232 38.24 3.38 10.59
N PRO A 233 36.95 3.54 10.91
CA PRO A 233 36.13 2.44 11.44
C PRO A 233 35.85 1.41 10.36
N MET A 234 35.71 0.15 10.75
CA MET A 234 35.39 -0.93 9.80
C MET A 234 33.98 -0.73 9.22
N GLN A 235 33.01 -0.40 10.06
CA GLN A 235 31.62 -0.14 9.65
C GLN A 235 31.25 1.33 9.90
N PRO A 236 30.21 1.85 9.22
CA PRO A 236 29.68 3.17 9.45
C PRO A 236 29.24 3.36 10.91
N VAL A 237 29.59 4.49 11.51
CA VAL A 237 29.16 4.89 12.86
C VAL A 237 28.25 6.11 12.78
N ALA A 238 27.37 6.27 13.78
CA ALA A 238 26.53 7.46 13.88
C ALA A 238 27.41 8.73 14.03
N GLY A 239 27.15 9.75 13.20
CA GLY A 239 27.91 11.01 13.20
C GLY A 239 28.82 11.21 11.98
N GLY A 240 28.90 10.26 11.08
CA GLY A 240 29.57 10.38 9.79
C GLY A 240 31.09 10.24 9.87
N GLY A 241 31.64 9.46 9.02
CA GLY A 241 33.05 9.22 8.78
C GLY A 241 33.17 8.23 7.62
N THR A 242 34.31 8.25 6.94
CA THR A 242 34.56 7.25 5.90
C THR A 242 34.81 5.91 6.57
N ALA A 243 33.92 4.94 6.40
CA ALA A 243 34.12 3.58 6.88
C ALA A 243 34.79 2.71 5.82
N VAL A 244 35.43 1.60 6.26
CA VAL A 244 36.01 0.61 5.34
C VAL A 244 34.93 -0.09 4.55
N ILE A 245 33.80 -0.44 5.20
CA ILE A 245 32.64 -1.09 4.60
C ILE A 245 31.48 -0.09 4.57
N THR A 246 30.78 -0.04 3.45
CA THR A 246 29.54 0.72 3.26
C THR A 246 28.43 -0.24 2.84
N TYR A 247 27.17 0.13 3.12
CA TYR A 247 26.02 -0.73 2.85
C TYR A 247 25.00 -0.01 2.00
N THR A 248 24.32 -0.78 1.13
CA THR A 248 23.11 -0.39 0.42
C THR A 248 22.09 -1.50 0.52
N VAL A 249 20.77 -1.15 0.48
CA VAL A 249 19.68 -2.11 0.54
C VAL A 249 18.69 -1.88 -0.57
N GLN A 250 18.10 -2.97 -1.05
CA GLN A 250 16.99 -2.98 -1.99
C GLN A 250 15.97 -4.03 -1.56
N THR A 251 14.69 -3.77 -1.84
CA THR A 251 13.60 -4.75 -1.73
C THR A 251 12.95 -4.90 -3.11
N ASP A 252 12.61 -6.13 -3.47
CA ASP A 252 11.94 -6.44 -4.74
C ASP A 252 10.45 -6.07 -4.71
N THR A 253 9.83 -6.01 -3.53
CA THR A 253 8.40 -5.75 -3.33
C THR A 253 8.18 -4.69 -2.24
N PRO A 254 8.34 -3.37 -2.54
CA PRO A 254 8.17 -2.30 -1.56
C PRO A 254 6.78 -2.19 -0.95
N GLY A 255 5.76 -2.73 -1.62
CA GLY A 255 4.39 -2.83 -1.10
C GLY A 255 4.22 -3.87 0.02
N VAL A 256 5.19 -4.79 0.21
CA VAL A 256 5.20 -5.78 1.28
C VAL A 256 6.08 -5.31 2.44
N VAL A 257 7.33 -4.92 2.17
CA VAL A 257 8.22 -4.33 3.17
C VAL A 257 9.01 -3.18 2.57
N THR A 258 9.34 -2.17 3.39
CA THR A 258 10.38 -1.19 3.09
C THR A 258 11.62 -1.47 3.92
N ALA A 259 12.80 -1.14 3.36
CA ALA A 259 14.07 -1.33 4.04
C ALA A 259 14.93 -0.08 3.92
N ALA A 260 15.59 0.29 5.02
CA ALA A 260 16.48 1.43 5.09
C ALA A 260 17.72 1.11 5.93
N ILE A 261 18.85 1.78 5.65
CA ILE A 261 20.09 1.63 6.38
C ILE A 261 20.49 2.96 7.00
N SER A 262 20.84 2.92 8.28
CA SER A 262 21.45 4.03 9.00
C SER A 262 22.70 3.53 9.73
N GLY A 263 23.87 3.99 9.31
CA GLY A 263 25.14 3.45 9.80
C GLY A 263 25.31 1.97 9.42
N SER A 264 25.47 1.10 10.40
CA SER A 264 25.47 -0.37 10.23
C SER A 264 24.10 -1.01 10.51
N THR A 265 23.08 -0.23 10.86
CA THR A 265 21.77 -0.76 11.20
C THR A 265 20.86 -0.81 9.97
N LEU A 266 20.42 -2.01 9.60
CA LEU A 266 19.33 -2.25 8.66
C LEU A 266 18.01 -2.23 9.42
N SER A 267 17.06 -1.41 8.98
CA SER A 267 15.68 -1.40 9.46
C SER A 267 14.77 -1.95 8.37
N VAL A 268 13.88 -2.89 8.73
CA VAL A 268 12.88 -3.48 7.83
C VAL A 268 11.50 -3.21 8.42
N THR A 269 10.64 -2.56 7.65
CA THR A 269 9.30 -2.15 8.09
C THR A 269 8.24 -2.83 7.23
N PRO A 270 7.28 -3.57 7.84
CA PRO A 270 6.18 -4.18 7.11
C PRO A 270 5.19 -3.11 6.61
N VAL A 271 4.68 -3.30 5.38
CA VAL A 271 3.72 -2.41 4.70
C VAL A 271 2.43 -3.15 4.40
N GLY A 272 2.48 -4.26 3.69
CA GLY A 272 1.32 -5.05 3.27
C GLY A 272 1.59 -6.53 3.30
N GLY A 273 0.53 -7.35 3.27
CA GLY A 273 0.64 -8.81 3.28
C GLY A 273 1.37 -9.36 2.04
N GLY A 274 2.20 -10.38 2.24
CA GLY A 274 2.95 -11.03 1.17
C GLY A 274 4.35 -11.46 1.56
N SER A 275 5.19 -11.71 0.55
CA SER A 275 6.59 -12.07 0.69
C SER A 275 7.45 -11.12 -0.14
N ALA A 276 8.56 -10.67 0.41
CA ALA A 276 9.54 -9.83 -0.27
C ALA A 276 10.96 -10.33 -0.02
N THR A 277 11.85 -10.13 -0.98
CA THR A 277 13.28 -10.37 -0.84
C THR A 277 13.98 -9.04 -0.54
N VAL A 278 14.68 -9.00 0.59
CA VAL A 278 15.53 -7.86 0.97
C VAL A 278 16.97 -8.24 0.66
N THR A 279 17.63 -7.45 -0.19
CA THR A 279 19.03 -7.66 -0.60
C THR A 279 19.89 -6.52 -0.06
N VAL A 280 20.87 -6.88 0.75
CA VAL A 280 21.90 -5.97 1.26
C VAL A 280 23.17 -6.20 0.47
N ARG A 281 23.76 -5.11 -0.01
CA ARG A 281 25.07 -5.09 -0.66
C ARG A 281 26.05 -4.35 0.24
N ALA A 282 27.11 -5.01 0.62
CA ALA A 282 28.27 -4.42 1.28
C ALA A 282 29.37 -4.15 0.24
N ALA A 283 30.02 -3.01 0.35
CA ALA A 283 31.16 -2.62 -0.50
C ALA A 283 32.30 -2.09 0.36
N ASP A 284 33.53 -2.51 0.06
CA ASP A 284 34.72 -1.93 0.69
C ASP A 284 35.20 -0.68 -0.07
N SER A 285 36.07 0.10 0.58
CA SER A 285 36.64 1.32 0.00
C SER A 285 37.59 1.06 -1.18
N ASN A 286 37.92 -0.21 -1.46
CA ASN A 286 38.77 -0.63 -2.58
C ASN A 286 37.96 -1.18 -3.77
N GLY A 287 36.65 -1.17 -3.69
CA GLY A 287 35.73 -1.59 -4.75
C GLY A 287 35.29 -3.05 -4.69
N SER A 288 35.75 -3.86 -3.71
CA SER A 288 35.20 -5.21 -3.51
C SER A 288 33.78 -5.13 -3.01
N GLN A 289 32.92 -6.05 -3.46
CA GLN A 289 31.51 -6.06 -3.15
C GLN A 289 31.03 -7.47 -2.85
N VAL A 290 30.08 -7.56 -1.92
CA VAL A 290 29.40 -8.82 -1.62
C VAL A 290 27.94 -8.53 -1.29
N THR A 291 27.06 -9.45 -1.64
CA THR A 291 25.61 -9.36 -1.36
C THR A 291 25.17 -10.49 -0.47
N SER A 292 24.16 -10.19 0.37
CA SER A 292 23.41 -11.18 1.13
C SER A 292 21.94 -10.82 1.06
N SER A 293 21.06 -11.81 0.90
CA SER A 293 19.61 -11.61 0.81
C SER A 293 18.90 -12.48 1.82
N PHE A 294 17.71 -12.04 2.24
CA PHE A 294 16.80 -12.83 3.06
C PHE A 294 15.35 -12.57 2.64
N THR A 295 14.48 -13.49 2.99
CA THR A 295 13.03 -13.35 2.78
C THR A 295 12.38 -12.69 3.98
N ALA A 296 11.56 -11.67 3.74
CA ALA A 296 10.65 -11.07 4.72
C ALA A 296 9.21 -11.44 4.35
N VAL A 297 8.48 -12.03 5.30
CA VAL A 297 7.08 -12.43 5.12
C VAL A 297 6.20 -11.59 6.02
N VAL A 298 5.17 -10.97 5.45
CA VAL A 298 4.14 -10.23 6.20
C VAL A 298 2.82 -10.97 6.11
N THR A 299 2.32 -11.42 7.25
CA THR A 299 1.03 -12.12 7.35
C THR A 299 -0.05 -11.13 7.78
N THR A 300 -1.14 -11.07 7.01
CA THR A 300 -2.34 -10.31 7.39
C THR A 300 -3.22 -11.21 8.26
N PRO A 301 -3.58 -10.80 9.48
CA PRO A 301 -4.48 -11.57 10.32
C PRO A 301 -5.84 -11.75 9.64
N VAL A 302 -6.35 -12.97 9.65
CA VAL A 302 -7.73 -13.23 9.20
C VAL A 302 -8.68 -12.90 10.35
N VAL A 303 -9.56 -11.90 10.14
CA VAL A 303 -10.60 -11.54 11.10
C VAL A 303 -11.76 -12.50 10.94
N PRO A 304 -12.22 -13.20 12.02
CA PRO A 304 -13.37 -14.11 11.97
C PRO A 304 -14.64 -13.40 11.47
N PRO A 305 -15.63 -14.14 10.92
CA PRO A 305 -16.91 -13.59 10.56
C PRO A 305 -17.66 -13.05 11.80
N VAL A 306 -18.32 -11.91 11.65
CA VAL A 306 -19.29 -11.37 12.63
C VAL A 306 -20.54 -10.95 11.88
N ILE A 307 -21.68 -11.54 12.20
CA ILE A 307 -22.98 -11.20 11.60
C ILE A 307 -23.52 -9.97 12.33
N THR A 308 -23.69 -8.86 11.59
CA THR A 308 -24.20 -7.58 12.11
C THR A 308 -25.69 -7.39 11.83
N LEU A 309 -26.23 -8.08 10.79
CA LEU A 309 -27.64 -8.13 10.49
C LEU A 309 -28.04 -9.55 10.10
N SER A 310 -29.08 -10.09 10.72
CA SER A 310 -29.73 -11.34 10.35
C SER A 310 -31.06 -11.06 9.63
N PRO A 311 -31.59 -12.01 8.83
CA PRO A 311 -32.92 -11.85 8.23
C PRO A 311 -34.01 -11.73 9.32
N PRO A 312 -35.17 -11.13 9.01
CA PRO A 312 -36.28 -11.02 9.95
C PRO A 312 -36.76 -12.41 10.41
N ALA A 313 -37.31 -12.51 11.61
CA ALA A 313 -37.78 -13.80 12.17
C ALA A 313 -38.84 -14.50 11.31
N GLY A 314 -39.63 -13.76 10.57
CA GLY A 314 -40.64 -14.30 9.66
C GLY A 314 -40.95 -13.42 8.48
N VAL A 315 -41.28 -14.03 7.36
CA VAL A 315 -41.75 -13.41 6.12
C VAL A 315 -43.03 -14.11 5.66
N ASN A 316 -44.10 -13.35 5.46
CA ASN A 316 -45.34 -13.85 4.90
C ASN A 316 -45.50 -13.38 3.46
N ALA A 317 -45.45 -14.27 2.50
CA ALA A 317 -45.53 -13.97 1.08
C ALA A 317 -46.85 -14.50 0.49
N ALA A 318 -47.38 -13.81 -0.53
CA ALA A 318 -48.37 -14.38 -1.41
C ALA A 318 -47.69 -15.23 -2.48
N ALA A 319 -48.37 -16.29 -2.92
CA ALA A 319 -47.85 -17.10 -4.03
C ALA A 319 -47.62 -16.23 -5.28
N GLY A 320 -46.53 -16.48 -5.99
CA GLY A 320 -46.10 -15.72 -7.15
C GLY A 320 -45.17 -14.52 -6.85
N GLN A 321 -45.07 -14.08 -5.60
CA GLN A 321 -44.19 -12.96 -5.23
C GLN A 321 -42.73 -13.38 -5.12
N THR A 322 -41.85 -12.39 -5.12
CA THR A 322 -40.44 -12.57 -4.79
C THR A 322 -40.22 -12.32 -3.30
N VAL A 323 -39.40 -13.17 -2.66
CA VAL A 323 -38.93 -13.00 -1.26
C VAL A 323 -37.42 -12.79 -1.28
N VAL A 324 -36.97 -11.80 -0.55
CA VAL A 324 -35.52 -11.50 -0.38
C VAL A 324 -35.15 -11.59 1.10
N LEU A 325 -34.18 -12.45 1.42
CA LEU A 325 -33.62 -12.58 2.76
C LEU A 325 -32.17 -12.06 2.71
N ASN A 326 -31.78 -11.28 3.73
CA ASN A 326 -30.48 -10.63 3.77
C ASN A 326 -29.71 -10.98 5.03
N VAL A 327 -28.37 -11.10 4.89
CA VAL A 327 -27.41 -11.16 5.98
C VAL A 327 -26.32 -10.14 5.71
N VAL A 328 -25.96 -9.35 6.72
CA VAL A 328 -24.77 -8.48 6.66
C VAL A 328 -23.75 -9.03 7.64
N ALA A 329 -22.53 -9.20 7.18
CA ALA A 329 -21.43 -9.70 8.00
C ALA A 329 -20.13 -8.95 7.70
N THR A 330 -19.28 -8.85 8.72
CA THR A 330 -17.92 -8.35 8.63
C THR A 330 -16.94 -9.50 8.85
N GLY A 331 -15.68 -9.30 8.45
CA GLY A 331 -14.62 -10.30 8.54
C GLY A 331 -13.77 -10.31 7.27
N THR A 332 -12.61 -10.94 7.34
CA THR A 332 -11.69 -11.00 6.17
C THR A 332 -12.15 -12.06 5.19
N GLY A 333 -12.51 -11.65 3.95
CA GLY A 333 -12.85 -12.58 2.86
C GLY A 333 -13.99 -13.55 3.20
N VAL A 334 -15.07 -13.03 3.81
CA VAL A 334 -16.24 -13.85 4.19
C VAL A 334 -16.96 -14.39 2.96
N THR A 335 -17.45 -15.60 3.06
CA THR A 335 -18.30 -16.30 2.09
C THR A 335 -19.63 -16.64 2.72
N TYR A 336 -20.67 -16.80 1.91
CA TYR A 336 -22.04 -17.06 2.33
C TYR A 336 -22.53 -18.36 1.72
N GLN A 337 -23.38 -19.09 2.44
CA GLN A 337 -24.16 -20.20 1.92
C GLN A 337 -25.51 -20.24 2.62
N TRP A 338 -26.58 -19.98 1.86
CA TRP A 338 -27.93 -20.12 2.36
C TRP A 338 -28.35 -21.57 2.44
N LYS A 339 -29.08 -21.89 3.50
CA LYS A 339 -29.57 -23.24 3.80
C LYS A 339 -31.05 -23.20 4.10
N ARG A 340 -31.76 -24.29 3.74
CA ARG A 340 -33.13 -24.56 4.08
C ARG A 340 -33.19 -25.73 5.06
N VAL A 341 -34.04 -25.60 6.09
CA VAL A 341 -34.28 -26.65 7.07
C VAL A 341 -35.49 -27.47 6.63
N ASP A 342 -35.29 -28.77 6.37
CA ASP A 342 -36.38 -29.64 5.92
C ASP A 342 -37.15 -30.29 7.09
N ALA A 343 -36.47 -30.78 8.14
CA ALA A 343 -37.08 -31.42 9.28
C ALA A 343 -36.45 -31.04 10.64
N SER A 344 -35.19 -30.67 10.66
CA SER A 344 -34.44 -30.20 11.83
C SER A 344 -33.23 -29.42 11.38
N PRO A 345 -32.65 -28.50 12.20
CA PRO A 345 -31.42 -27.79 11.84
C PRO A 345 -30.25 -28.70 11.48
N ALA A 346 -30.21 -29.93 11.99
CA ALA A 346 -29.20 -30.93 11.65
C ALA A 346 -29.40 -31.54 10.24
N LEU A 347 -30.55 -31.32 9.62
CA LEU A 347 -30.89 -31.78 8.27
C LEU A 347 -31.08 -30.60 7.30
N ALA A 348 -30.41 -29.48 7.55
CA ALA A 348 -30.42 -28.34 6.66
C ALA A 348 -29.64 -28.65 5.36
N SER A 349 -30.31 -28.44 4.22
CA SER A 349 -29.71 -28.58 2.90
C SER A 349 -29.29 -27.22 2.35
N ASP A 350 -28.24 -27.22 1.53
CA ASP A 350 -27.80 -26.01 0.84
C ASP A 350 -28.85 -25.59 -0.20
N VAL A 351 -29.17 -24.29 -0.24
CA VAL A 351 -29.95 -23.73 -1.34
C VAL A 351 -29.00 -23.56 -2.53
N PRO A 352 -29.22 -24.28 -3.65
CA PRO A 352 -28.27 -24.30 -4.76
C PRO A 352 -28.00 -22.91 -5.33
N GLY A 353 -26.70 -22.55 -5.47
CA GLY A 353 -26.25 -21.27 -6.03
C GLY A 353 -26.46 -20.05 -5.13
N ALA A 354 -26.99 -20.21 -3.93
CA ALA A 354 -27.26 -19.12 -2.98
C ALA A 354 -26.02 -18.82 -2.13
N THR A 355 -24.99 -18.26 -2.74
CA THR A 355 -23.67 -17.96 -2.14
C THR A 355 -23.43 -16.46 -1.93
N GLY A 356 -24.44 -15.62 -2.08
CA GLY A 356 -24.38 -14.18 -1.81
C GLY A 356 -24.93 -13.82 -0.41
N SER A 357 -24.73 -12.57 -0.01
CA SER A 357 -25.33 -12.03 1.23
C SER A 357 -26.84 -11.92 1.18
N ALA A 358 -27.44 -11.99 -0.01
CA ALA A 358 -28.88 -12.04 -0.23
C ALA A 358 -29.31 -13.36 -0.87
N LEU A 359 -30.40 -13.95 -0.35
CA LEU A 359 -31.15 -15.03 -1.00
C LEU A 359 -32.37 -14.42 -1.65
N VAL A 360 -32.57 -14.63 -2.95
CA VAL A 360 -33.76 -14.23 -3.71
C VAL A 360 -34.53 -15.48 -4.12
N LEU A 361 -35.72 -15.63 -3.59
CA LEU A 361 -36.71 -16.65 -3.95
C LEU A 361 -37.74 -16.00 -4.87
N SER A 362 -37.66 -16.21 -6.17
CA SER A 362 -38.56 -15.63 -7.16
C SER A 362 -39.78 -16.52 -7.37
N ASN A 363 -40.98 -15.91 -7.59
CA ASN A 363 -42.22 -16.62 -7.86
C ASN A 363 -42.50 -17.72 -6.83
N VAL A 364 -42.40 -17.36 -5.54
CA VAL A 364 -42.54 -18.33 -4.46
C VAL A 364 -43.91 -19.06 -4.50
N GLN A 365 -43.88 -20.36 -4.26
CA GLN A 365 -45.04 -21.24 -4.19
C GLN A 365 -45.18 -21.81 -2.76
N PRO A 366 -46.32 -22.41 -2.37
CA PRO A 366 -46.46 -23.03 -1.06
C PRO A 366 -45.37 -24.06 -0.72
N GLY A 367 -44.76 -24.71 -1.72
CA GLY A 367 -43.64 -25.62 -1.54
C GLY A 367 -42.31 -24.95 -1.14
N ASP A 368 -42.21 -23.64 -1.29
CA ASP A 368 -41.03 -22.85 -0.90
C ASP A 368 -41.13 -22.39 0.56
N ALA A 369 -42.27 -22.58 1.20
CA ALA A 369 -42.41 -22.33 2.64
C ALA A 369 -41.43 -23.21 3.42
N GLY A 370 -40.80 -22.63 4.44
CA GLY A 370 -39.79 -23.33 5.23
C GLY A 370 -38.98 -22.40 6.13
N ILE A 371 -37.99 -22.97 6.80
CA ILE A 371 -37.05 -22.21 7.64
C ILE A 371 -35.74 -22.07 6.88
N TYR A 372 -35.23 -20.85 6.79
CA TYR A 372 -33.99 -20.52 6.09
C TYR A 372 -33.00 -19.82 7.02
N PHE A 373 -31.72 -20.05 6.83
CA PHE A 373 -30.65 -19.32 7.48
C PHE A 373 -29.41 -19.27 6.57
N CYS A 374 -28.49 -18.39 6.87
CA CYS A 374 -27.20 -18.26 6.12
C CYS A 374 -26.04 -18.65 7.00
N THR A 375 -25.17 -19.53 6.51
CA THR A 375 -23.85 -19.78 7.08
C THR A 375 -22.86 -18.80 6.47
N VAL A 376 -22.16 -18.01 7.31
CA VAL A 376 -21.10 -17.08 6.92
C VAL A 376 -19.78 -17.64 7.40
N SER A 377 -18.79 -17.78 6.51
CA SER A 377 -17.53 -18.46 6.82
C SER A 377 -16.32 -17.76 6.22
N ASN A 378 -15.19 -17.97 6.85
CA ASN A 378 -13.85 -17.74 6.28
C ASN A 378 -12.86 -18.75 6.88
N THR A 379 -11.57 -18.63 6.60
CA THR A 379 -10.53 -19.54 7.12
C THR A 379 -10.34 -19.46 8.64
N ALA A 380 -10.87 -18.43 9.32
CA ALA A 380 -10.81 -18.28 10.78
C ALA A 380 -12.03 -18.90 11.50
N GLY A 381 -13.11 -19.24 10.77
CA GLY A 381 -14.28 -19.86 11.35
C GLY A 381 -15.57 -19.66 10.56
N SER A 382 -16.69 -20.09 11.14
CA SER A 382 -18.03 -19.95 10.57
C SER A 382 -19.07 -19.62 11.63
N LEU A 383 -20.11 -18.86 11.23
CA LEU A 383 -21.29 -18.53 12.05
C LEU A 383 -22.55 -18.71 11.22
N ASN A 384 -23.66 -19.06 11.88
CA ASN A 384 -24.99 -19.08 11.28
C ASN A 384 -25.75 -17.82 11.66
N SER A 385 -26.50 -17.26 10.71
CA SER A 385 -27.47 -16.20 10.99
C SER A 385 -28.61 -16.75 11.86
N SER A 386 -29.42 -15.83 12.43
CA SER A 386 -30.76 -16.21 12.92
C SER A 386 -31.57 -16.82 11.79
N SER A 387 -32.43 -17.79 12.15
CA SER A 387 -33.33 -18.41 11.19
C SER A 387 -34.53 -17.52 10.91
N THR A 388 -35.05 -17.60 9.68
CA THR A 388 -36.29 -16.95 9.26
C THR A 388 -37.31 -18.00 8.81
N THR A 389 -38.57 -17.83 9.20
CA THR A 389 -39.68 -18.65 8.69
C THR A 389 -40.31 -17.95 7.50
N VAL A 390 -40.25 -18.54 6.33
CA VAL A 390 -40.98 -18.09 5.14
C VAL A 390 -42.28 -18.85 5.05
N SER A 391 -43.39 -18.11 5.10
CA SER A 391 -44.76 -18.65 4.91
C SER A 391 -45.28 -18.16 3.56
N VAL A 392 -45.82 -19.06 2.75
CA VAL A 392 -46.40 -18.72 1.44
C VAL A 392 -47.85 -19.14 1.38
N SER A 393 -48.74 -18.19 1.09
CA SER A 393 -50.20 -18.42 0.99
C SER A 393 -50.68 -18.16 -0.43
N ALA A 394 -51.45 -19.10 -0.97
CA ALA A 394 -52.09 -18.94 -2.28
C ALA A 394 -53.28 -17.96 -2.24
N THR A 395 -53.83 -17.65 -1.04
CA THR A 395 -54.99 -16.77 -0.87
C THR A 395 -54.66 -15.42 -0.24
N ALA A 396 -53.40 -15.18 0.11
CA ALA A 396 -53.00 -13.88 0.65
C ALA A 396 -53.08 -12.79 -0.45
N SER A 397 -53.66 -11.65 -0.07
CA SER A 397 -53.64 -10.49 -0.96
C SER A 397 -52.20 -9.92 -1.04
N PRO A 398 -51.64 -9.71 -2.23
CA PRO A 398 -50.37 -9.08 -2.36
C PRO A 398 -50.43 -7.62 -1.91
N SER A 399 -49.46 -7.18 -1.13
CA SER A 399 -49.26 -5.75 -0.83
C SER A 399 -48.69 -5.02 -2.03
N ARG A 400 -48.80 -3.68 -2.05
CA ARG A 400 -48.30 -2.81 -3.11
C ARG A 400 -47.79 -1.47 -2.56
N LEU A 401 -47.01 -0.78 -3.35
CA LEU A 401 -46.65 0.61 -3.05
C LEU A 401 -47.88 1.52 -3.18
N THR A 402 -48.09 2.40 -2.20
CA THR A 402 -49.24 3.32 -2.17
C THR A 402 -48.86 4.77 -2.07
N ASN A 403 -47.62 5.07 -1.71
CA ASN A 403 -47.08 6.43 -1.61
C ASN A 403 -45.59 6.49 -1.93
N LEU A 404 -45.19 7.58 -2.56
CA LEU A 404 -43.83 8.11 -2.58
C LEU A 404 -43.82 9.51 -1.99
N SER A 405 -42.93 9.82 -1.10
CA SER A 405 -42.62 11.19 -0.68
C SER A 405 -41.11 11.46 -0.80
N VAL A 406 -40.72 12.60 -1.34
CA VAL A 406 -39.32 12.96 -1.50
C VAL A 406 -39.10 14.38 -1.04
N ARG A 407 -38.26 14.52 -0.01
CA ARG A 407 -37.82 15.82 0.51
C ARG A 407 -36.40 16.12 0.11
N SER A 408 -36.20 17.27 -0.57
CA SER A 408 -34.90 17.78 -0.94
C SER A 408 -34.97 19.26 -1.25
N PHE A 409 -33.81 19.83 -1.58
CA PHE A 409 -33.72 21.19 -2.12
C PHE A 409 -34.35 21.24 -3.52
N ALA A 410 -35.22 22.21 -3.75
CA ALA A 410 -35.83 22.52 -5.04
C ALA A 410 -35.28 23.86 -5.53
N GLY A 411 -34.48 23.80 -6.57
CA GLY A 411 -33.92 24.97 -7.29
C GLY A 411 -34.61 25.16 -8.63
N ASN A 412 -34.00 25.98 -9.48
CA ASN A 412 -34.48 26.27 -10.82
C ASN A 412 -33.71 25.49 -11.89
N GLY A 413 -34.32 25.24 -13.04
CA GLY A 413 -33.70 24.55 -14.17
C GLY A 413 -33.28 23.11 -13.81
N SER A 414 -32.00 22.80 -13.90
CA SER A 414 -31.46 21.46 -13.60
C SER A 414 -31.53 21.07 -12.13
N GLN A 415 -31.76 22.01 -11.23
CA GLN A 415 -31.88 21.82 -9.78
C GLN A 415 -33.34 21.64 -9.32
N SER A 416 -34.30 21.57 -10.24
CA SER A 416 -35.69 21.26 -9.89
C SER A 416 -35.79 19.92 -9.15
N LEU A 417 -36.62 19.85 -8.12
CA LEU A 417 -36.93 18.59 -7.44
C LEU A 417 -37.87 17.77 -8.33
N ILE A 418 -37.40 16.59 -8.75
CA ILE A 418 -38.13 15.73 -9.70
C ILE A 418 -38.43 14.39 -8.99
N ALA A 419 -39.69 14.05 -8.90
CA ALA A 419 -40.15 12.72 -8.52
C ALA A 419 -40.71 12.01 -9.76
N GLY A 420 -40.16 10.86 -10.10
CA GLY A 420 -40.64 10.00 -11.19
C GLY A 420 -41.45 8.85 -10.62
N PHE A 421 -42.46 8.42 -11.33
CA PHE A 421 -43.20 7.22 -10.99
C PHE A 421 -43.69 6.49 -12.25
N VAL A 422 -43.82 5.17 -12.15
CA VAL A 422 -44.39 4.33 -13.20
C VAL A 422 -45.57 3.55 -12.62
N THR A 423 -46.69 3.61 -13.33
CA THR A 423 -47.87 2.78 -13.05
C THR A 423 -48.02 1.73 -14.14
N ARG A 424 -48.46 0.54 -13.76
CA ARG A 424 -48.71 -0.59 -14.68
C ARG A 424 -50.08 -1.19 -14.40
N GLY A 425 -50.70 -1.72 -15.42
CA GLY A 425 -52.02 -2.36 -15.36
C GLY A 425 -52.92 -1.91 -16.47
N ASN A 426 -54.25 -2.19 -16.33
CA ASN A 426 -55.25 -1.84 -17.32
C ASN A 426 -56.12 -0.69 -16.85
N GLY A 427 -56.27 0.36 -17.68
CA GLY A 427 -57.10 1.50 -17.35
C GLY A 427 -56.35 2.69 -16.75
N SER A 428 -57.01 3.44 -15.88
CA SER A 428 -56.46 4.62 -15.25
C SER A 428 -56.61 4.54 -13.73
N LYS A 429 -55.77 5.31 -13.04
CA LYS A 429 -55.70 5.41 -11.60
C LYS A 429 -55.76 6.85 -11.16
N SER A 430 -56.61 7.14 -10.14
CA SER A 430 -56.61 8.44 -9.51
C SER A 430 -55.42 8.56 -8.56
N LEU A 431 -54.58 9.58 -8.77
CA LEU A 431 -53.41 9.91 -7.97
C LEU A 431 -53.53 11.33 -7.42
N ALA A 432 -53.10 11.53 -6.18
CA ALA A 432 -52.91 12.85 -5.60
C ALA A 432 -51.43 13.17 -5.55
N ILE A 433 -51.02 14.25 -6.19
CA ILE A 433 -49.65 14.72 -6.28
C ILE A 433 -49.55 16.07 -5.54
N ARG A 434 -48.57 16.21 -4.63
CA ARG A 434 -48.44 17.38 -3.78
C ARG A 434 -47.04 17.95 -3.93
N GLY A 435 -46.91 19.29 -4.03
CA GLY A 435 -45.68 20.05 -3.96
C GLY A 435 -45.73 20.94 -2.72
N ILE A 436 -45.06 20.53 -1.67
CA ILE A 436 -45.19 21.11 -0.33
C ILE A 436 -43.94 21.94 0.00
N GLY A 437 -44.17 23.18 0.44
CA GLY A 437 -43.15 24.06 0.95
C GLY A 437 -43.54 24.66 2.30
N PRO A 438 -44.49 25.65 2.34
CA PRO A 438 -44.89 26.32 3.58
C PRO A 438 -45.39 25.38 4.65
N ALA A 439 -46.13 24.34 4.30
CA ALA A 439 -46.67 23.37 5.24
C ALA A 439 -45.64 22.45 5.89
N LEU A 440 -44.34 22.55 5.52
CA LEU A 440 -43.24 21.88 6.22
C LEU A 440 -42.75 22.65 7.46
N GLN A 441 -43.23 23.89 7.71
CA GLN A 441 -42.81 24.69 8.86
C GLN A 441 -42.96 23.97 10.21
N PRO A 442 -44.09 23.27 10.51
CA PRO A 442 -44.25 22.57 11.77
C PRO A 442 -43.24 21.41 11.98
N PHE A 443 -42.58 20.96 10.93
CA PHE A 443 -41.56 19.89 10.96
C PHE A 443 -40.14 20.41 11.11
N ASN A 444 -39.96 21.70 11.39
CA ASN A 444 -38.65 22.36 11.57
C ASN A 444 -37.69 22.18 10.37
N VAL A 445 -38.23 22.10 9.17
CA VAL A 445 -37.40 22.05 7.95
C VAL A 445 -36.84 23.45 7.68
N PRO A 446 -35.52 23.63 7.60
CA PRO A 446 -34.91 24.94 7.35
C PRO A 446 -35.06 25.36 5.87
N ASN A 447 -34.99 26.66 5.60
CA ASN A 447 -34.96 27.23 4.24
C ASN A 447 -36.06 26.67 3.33
N LEU A 448 -37.30 26.79 3.75
CA LEU A 448 -38.45 26.29 3.01
C LEU A 448 -38.63 26.98 1.67
N LEU A 449 -39.10 26.24 0.67
CA LEU A 449 -39.62 26.81 -0.57
C LEU A 449 -40.94 27.52 -0.28
N GLU A 450 -40.97 28.85 -0.35
CA GLU A 450 -42.15 29.65 0.09
C GLU A 450 -43.36 29.54 -0.84
N ASP A 451 -43.12 29.23 -2.13
CA ASP A 451 -44.16 29.21 -3.17
C ASP A 451 -43.84 28.10 -4.21
N PRO A 452 -44.18 26.86 -3.93
CA PRO A 452 -43.93 25.71 -4.81
C PRO A 452 -44.87 25.67 -6.00
N ASN A 453 -44.34 25.61 -7.20
CA ASN A 453 -45.08 25.35 -8.44
C ASN A 453 -44.88 23.86 -8.83
N LEU A 454 -45.97 23.14 -8.96
CA LEU A 454 -46.05 21.73 -9.32
C LEU A 454 -46.45 21.56 -10.77
N GLU A 455 -45.63 20.84 -11.52
CA GLU A 455 -45.94 20.47 -12.90
C GLU A 455 -45.79 18.95 -13.07
N LEU A 456 -46.86 18.32 -13.58
CA LEU A 456 -46.90 16.90 -13.90
C LEU A 456 -46.72 16.68 -15.39
N ARG A 457 -45.76 15.84 -15.78
CA ARG A 457 -45.46 15.50 -17.18
C ARG A 457 -45.55 14.00 -17.41
N SER A 458 -46.02 13.59 -18.58
CA SER A 458 -45.89 12.22 -19.05
C SER A 458 -44.46 11.98 -19.56
N THR A 459 -43.95 10.75 -19.44
CA THR A 459 -42.66 10.35 -20.07
C THR A 459 -42.84 9.90 -21.53
N ALA A 460 -44.05 10.00 -22.09
CA ALA A 460 -44.28 9.75 -23.51
C ALA A 460 -43.51 10.71 -24.39
N GLU A 461 -43.41 10.40 -25.69
CA GLU A 461 -42.73 11.22 -26.66
C GLU A 461 -43.21 12.69 -26.59
N GLY A 462 -42.26 13.63 -26.60
CA GLY A 462 -42.52 15.05 -26.41
C GLY A 462 -42.74 15.50 -24.96
N THR A 463 -42.73 14.59 -24.00
CA THR A 463 -42.90 14.86 -22.56
C THR A 463 -43.98 15.89 -22.23
N PRO A 464 -45.26 15.64 -22.68
CA PRO A 464 -46.31 16.63 -22.54
C PRO A 464 -46.67 16.90 -21.05
N VAL A 465 -46.99 18.16 -20.75
CA VAL A 465 -47.58 18.55 -19.47
C VAL A 465 -48.99 18.01 -19.41
N VAL A 466 -49.29 17.21 -18.41
CA VAL A 466 -50.63 16.59 -18.17
C VAL A 466 -51.39 17.27 -17.05
N GLY A 467 -50.73 18.13 -16.28
CA GLY A 467 -51.37 18.94 -15.24
C GLY A 467 -50.37 19.84 -14.53
N SER A 468 -50.85 20.90 -13.93
CA SER A 468 -50.05 21.79 -13.06
C SER A 468 -50.89 22.42 -11.99
N ASN A 469 -50.27 22.81 -10.90
CA ASN A 469 -50.90 23.58 -9.83
C ASN A 469 -49.86 24.46 -9.14
N ASP A 470 -50.28 25.66 -8.75
CA ASP A 470 -49.44 26.66 -8.09
C ASP A 470 -49.89 26.85 -6.64
N ASN A 471 -51.21 26.88 -6.41
CA ASN A 471 -51.81 27.02 -5.09
C ASN A 471 -53.00 26.05 -4.98
N TRP A 472 -53.01 25.24 -3.93
CA TRP A 472 -54.13 24.31 -3.70
C TRP A 472 -55.41 25.02 -3.34
N SER A 473 -56.58 24.43 -3.62
CA SER A 473 -57.85 25.11 -3.41
C SER A 473 -58.92 24.23 -2.73
N ASN A 474 -59.14 23.00 -3.21
CA ASN A 474 -60.32 22.21 -2.83
C ASN A 474 -60.01 20.84 -2.18
N ASP A 475 -58.87 20.24 -2.50
CA ASP A 475 -58.43 18.95 -1.96
C ASP A 475 -56.95 19.05 -1.58
N ASP A 476 -56.66 18.94 -0.30
CA ASP A 476 -55.32 18.99 0.24
C ASP A 476 -54.61 17.61 0.27
N GLY A 477 -55.25 16.59 -0.25
CA GLY A 477 -54.72 15.24 -0.28
C GLY A 477 -54.76 14.49 1.06
N ARG A 478 -55.34 15.07 2.12
CA ARG A 478 -55.40 14.43 3.47
C ARG A 478 -56.15 13.10 3.45
N ASN A 479 -57.12 12.94 2.59
CA ASN A 479 -57.95 11.73 2.49
C ASN A 479 -57.16 10.53 1.93
N TYR A 480 -55.98 10.76 1.42
CA TYR A 480 -55.11 9.74 0.78
C TYR A 480 -53.84 9.45 1.61
N GLY A 481 -53.74 10.02 2.82
CA GLY A 481 -52.62 9.81 3.73
C GLY A 481 -51.72 11.02 3.93
N GLY A 482 -51.96 12.14 3.20
CA GLY A 482 -51.24 13.40 3.39
C GLY A 482 -51.63 14.08 4.72
N PHE A 483 -50.70 14.81 5.32
CA PHE A 483 -51.00 15.71 6.43
C PHE A 483 -51.82 16.92 5.93
N PRO A 484 -52.67 17.55 6.80
CA PRO A 484 -53.51 18.66 6.38
C PRO A 484 -52.69 19.90 6.02
N LEU A 485 -53.13 20.64 4.99
CA LEU A 485 -52.56 21.92 4.61
C LEU A 485 -53.34 23.06 5.27
N THR A 486 -52.63 24.16 5.53
CA THR A 486 -53.27 25.40 6.06
C THR A 486 -54.03 26.09 4.96
N ALA A 487 -55.31 26.38 5.18
CA ALA A 487 -56.14 27.10 4.18
C ALA A 487 -55.47 28.41 3.73
N GLY A 488 -55.31 28.55 2.41
CA GLY A 488 -54.65 29.71 1.79
C GLY A 488 -53.11 29.64 1.79
N SER A 489 -52.51 28.52 2.23
CA SER A 489 -51.09 28.28 2.03
C SER A 489 -50.80 28.16 0.54
N LYS A 490 -49.54 28.47 0.16
CA LYS A 490 -49.08 28.45 -1.24
C LYS A 490 -48.58 27.03 -1.68
N ASP A 491 -48.87 26.02 -0.90
CA ASP A 491 -48.57 24.64 -1.29
C ASP A 491 -49.38 24.24 -2.53
N ALA A 492 -48.88 23.36 -3.35
CA ALA A 492 -49.51 22.90 -4.58
C ALA A 492 -50.08 21.49 -4.44
N VAL A 493 -51.29 21.26 -4.96
CA VAL A 493 -51.93 19.92 -5.00
C VAL A 493 -52.61 19.69 -6.34
N LEU A 494 -52.36 18.53 -6.95
CA LEU A 494 -53.02 18.08 -8.17
C LEU A 494 -53.60 16.68 -7.97
N VAL A 495 -54.91 16.54 -8.10
CA VAL A 495 -55.57 15.23 -8.15
C VAL A 495 -55.97 14.92 -9.58
N SER A 496 -55.46 13.82 -10.14
CA SER A 496 -55.60 13.49 -11.55
C SER A 496 -55.83 12.00 -11.77
N SER A 497 -56.67 11.64 -12.71
CA SER A 497 -56.83 10.27 -13.19
C SER A 497 -55.89 10.01 -14.34
N LEU A 498 -54.85 9.20 -14.11
CA LEU A 498 -53.78 8.93 -15.04
C LEU A 498 -53.84 7.52 -15.60
N ALA A 499 -53.66 7.37 -16.89
CA ALA A 499 -53.52 6.06 -17.51
C ALA A 499 -52.24 5.34 -17.02
N ALA A 500 -52.18 4.01 -17.15
CA ALA A 500 -50.96 3.29 -16.88
C ALA A 500 -49.80 3.84 -17.78
N GLY A 501 -48.66 4.14 -17.16
CA GLY A 501 -47.51 4.77 -17.85
C GLY A 501 -46.50 5.40 -16.90
N GLY A 502 -45.51 6.09 -17.47
CA GLY A 502 -44.50 6.82 -16.74
C GLY A 502 -44.82 8.32 -16.63
N TYR A 503 -44.52 8.91 -15.49
CA TYR A 503 -44.80 10.31 -15.19
C TYR A 503 -43.67 10.91 -14.36
N THR A 504 -43.51 12.25 -14.46
CA THR A 504 -42.63 13.04 -13.60
C THR A 504 -43.39 14.21 -12.97
N ALA A 505 -43.37 14.30 -11.65
CA ALA A 505 -43.81 15.47 -10.89
C ALA A 505 -42.60 16.35 -10.62
N GLN A 506 -42.61 17.58 -11.14
CA GLN A 506 -41.56 18.56 -10.97
C GLN A 506 -42.04 19.65 -10.01
N VAL A 507 -41.24 19.90 -8.96
CA VAL A 507 -41.49 20.99 -8.00
C VAL A 507 -40.34 22.00 -8.12
N ARG A 508 -40.72 23.25 -8.33
CA ARG A 508 -39.81 24.40 -8.40
C ARG A 508 -40.46 25.59 -7.74
N GLY A 509 -39.68 26.59 -7.39
CA GLY A 509 -40.23 27.80 -6.84
C GLY A 509 -40.88 28.72 -7.92
N ALA A 510 -41.92 29.41 -7.54
CA ALA A 510 -42.50 30.49 -8.35
C ALA A 510 -41.46 31.56 -8.62
N GLY A 511 -41.29 32.00 -9.88
CA GLY A 511 -40.25 32.92 -10.30
C GLY A 511 -38.84 32.37 -10.12
N SER A 512 -38.02 32.98 -9.26
CA SER A 512 -36.66 32.58 -8.95
C SER A 512 -36.48 31.99 -7.54
N ALA A 513 -37.60 31.75 -6.81
CA ALA A 513 -37.55 31.22 -5.45
C ALA A 513 -36.93 29.80 -5.43
N THR A 514 -36.17 29.52 -4.38
CA THR A 514 -35.54 28.23 -4.14
C THR A 514 -35.65 27.87 -2.66
N GLY A 515 -35.63 26.60 -2.33
CA GLY A 515 -35.69 26.15 -0.94
C GLY A 515 -35.99 24.67 -0.81
N ASN A 516 -36.10 24.18 0.43
CA ASN A 516 -36.48 22.82 0.70
C ASN A 516 -37.97 22.61 0.45
N ALA A 517 -38.27 21.59 -0.33
CA ALA A 517 -39.62 21.20 -0.67
C ALA A 517 -39.82 19.67 -0.49
N LEU A 518 -41.06 19.26 -0.37
CA LEU A 518 -41.48 17.87 -0.36
C LEU A 518 -42.41 17.66 -1.56
N VAL A 519 -42.07 16.70 -2.41
CA VAL A 519 -42.99 16.18 -3.43
C VAL A 519 -43.55 14.85 -2.97
N GLU A 520 -44.88 14.69 -3.07
CA GLU A 520 -45.55 13.48 -2.66
C GLU A 520 -46.50 12.99 -3.77
N VAL A 521 -46.56 11.68 -3.94
CA VAL A 521 -47.50 11.01 -4.83
C VAL A 521 -48.23 9.94 -4.07
N TYR A 522 -49.58 10.01 -4.02
CA TYR A 522 -50.44 9.07 -3.32
C TYR A 522 -51.33 8.32 -4.29
N ASP A 523 -51.57 7.06 -4.00
CA ASP A 523 -52.67 6.27 -4.55
C ASP A 523 -54.01 6.78 -3.97
N ALA A 524 -54.72 7.59 -4.72
CA ALA A 524 -56.01 8.15 -4.32
C ALA A 524 -57.18 7.19 -4.58
N ALA A 525 -56.93 5.99 -5.12
CA ALA A 525 -57.92 4.97 -5.42
C ALA A 525 -57.45 3.60 -4.93
N LEU A 526 -57.27 3.46 -3.59
CA LEU A 526 -56.73 2.26 -2.96
C LEU A 526 -57.52 0.98 -3.26
N THR A 527 -58.83 1.09 -3.54
CA THR A 527 -59.71 -0.04 -3.91
C THR A 527 -59.52 -0.46 -5.37
N ASN A 528 -58.97 0.40 -6.25
CA ASN A 528 -58.65 0.04 -7.60
C ASN A 528 -57.27 -0.65 -7.64
N THR A 529 -57.28 -1.96 -7.83
CA THR A 529 -56.06 -2.79 -7.90
C THR A 529 -55.61 -3.08 -9.34
N ASP A 530 -56.36 -2.64 -10.34
CA ASP A 530 -56.07 -2.92 -11.75
C ASP A 530 -54.88 -2.13 -12.26
N VAL A 531 -54.57 -1.01 -11.61
CA VAL A 531 -53.38 -0.19 -11.88
C VAL A 531 -52.61 0.04 -10.58
N SER A 532 -51.31 -0.20 -10.53
CA SER A 532 -50.48 -0.03 -9.34
C SER A 532 -49.13 0.65 -9.71
N PHE A 533 -48.51 1.26 -8.70
CA PHE A 533 -47.14 1.69 -8.81
C PHE A 533 -46.20 0.50 -8.95
N VAL A 534 -45.24 0.58 -9.86
CA VAL A 534 -44.16 -0.42 -10.02
C VAL A 534 -42.77 0.17 -9.85
N ASN A 535 -42.65 1.49 -9.97
CA ASN A 535 -41.43 2.23 -9.73
C ASN A 535 -41.73 3.61 -9.17
N LEU A 536 -40.91 4.03 -8.24
CA LEU A 536 -40.86 5.36 -7.65
C LEU A 536 -39.41 5.81 -7.66
N SER A 537 -39.14 7.03 -8.12
CA SER A 537 -37.75 7.55 -8.26
C SER A 537 -37.70 9.03 -7.94
N ALA A 538 -36.51 9.50 -7.51
CA ALA A 538 -36.25 10.91 -7.38
C ALA A 538 -34.80 11.23 -7.71
N ARG A 539 -34.60 12.33 -8.44
CA ARG A 539 -33.27 12.85 -8.76
C ARG A 539 -33.12 14.27 -8.25
N THR A 540 -32.04 14.51 -7.53
CA THR A 540 -31.70 15.83 -7.00
C THR A 540 -30.19 15.99 -6.79
N GLN A 541 -29.76 17.22 -6.58
CA GLN A 541 -28.44 17.57 -6.04
C GLN A 541 -28.46 17.35 -4.54
N VAL A 542 -27.45 16.68 -3.99
CA VAL A 542 -27.23 16.50 -2.56
C VAL A 542 -25.87 17.12 -2.21
N ASP A 543 -25.88 18.09 -1.30
CA ASP A 543 -24.67 18.75 -0.83
C ASP A 543 -23.97 17.90 0.27
N GLY A 544 -22.68 18.15 0.47
CA GLY A 544 -21.89 17.41 1.45
C GLY A 544 -22.49 17.52 2.86
N GLY A 545 -22.71 16.35 3.49
CA GLY A 545 -23.32 16.25 4.81
C GLY A 545 -24.87 16.35 4.82
N GLN A 546 -25.51 16.50 3.66
CA GLN A 546 -26.96 16.42 3.50
C GLN A 546 -27.39 15.04 2.98
N SER A 547 -28.70 14.77 3.02
CA SER A 547 -29.28 13.52 2.52
C SER A 547 -30.54 13.80 1.69
N LEU A 548 -30.69 13.06 0.59
CA LEU A 548 -31.99 12.88 -0.05
C LEU A 548 -32.81 11.92 0.79
N ILE A 549 -34.02 12.31 1.15
CA ILE A 549 -34.94 11.50 1.97
C ILE A 549 -36.15 11.11 1.12
N ALA A 550 -36.27 9.82 0.87
CA ALA A 550 -37.43 9.25 0.17
C ALA A 550 -38.25 8.38 1.12
N GLY A 551 -39.55 8.70 1.30
CA GLY A 551 -40.50 7.90 2.04
C GLY A 551 -41.30 7.03 1.07
N VAL A 552 -41.57 5.77 1.44
CA VAL A 552 -42.45 4.86 0.71
C VAL A 552 -43.40 4.17 1.65
N SER A 553 -44.61 3.91 1.19
CA SER A 553 -45.62 3.18 1.97
C SER A 553 -46.07 1.91 1.24
N VAL A 554 -46.12 0.83 2.00
CA VAL A 554 -46.59 -0.50 1.55
C VAL A 554 -47.97 -0.78 2.17
N SER A 555 -48.94 -1.10 1.33
CA SER A 555 -50.32 -1.39 1.77
C SER A 555 -50.39 -2.64 2.66
N SER A 556 -51.52 -2.82 3.35
CA SER A 556 -51.83 -4.07 4.04
C SER A 556 -51.81 -5.26 3.09
N GLY A 557 -51.49 -6.45 3.62
CA GLY A 557 -51.38 -7.69 2.86
C GLY A 557 -50.13 -8.49 3.24
N ALA A 558 -49.64 -9.29 2.32
CA ALA A 558 -48.40 -10.02 2.46
C ALA A 558 -47.18 -9.06 2.51
N ASN A 559 -46.00 -9.55 2.90
CA ASN A 559 -44.75 -8.78 2.79
C ASN A 559 -44.45 -8.43 1.33
N LYS A 560 -43.75 -7.33 1.11
CA LYS A 560 -43.39 -6.85 -0.22
C LYS A 560 -41.88 -6.77 -0.40
N SER A 561 -41.37 -7.32 -1.50
CA SER A 561 -39.97 -7.18 -1.86
C SER A 561 -39.75 -5.97 -2.75
N LEU A 562 -38.77 -5.18 -2.39
CA LEU A 562 -38.37 -3.95 -3.06
C LEU A 562 -36.91 -4.06 -3.52
N LEU A 563 -36.63 -3.56 -4.71
CA LEU A 563 -35.26 -3.19 -5.14
C LEU A 563 -35.11 -1.70 -4.92
N ILE A 564 -34.08 -1.29 -4.18
CA ILE A 564 -33.75 0.12 -3.89
C ILE A 564 -32.36 0.40 -4.44
N ARG A 565 -32.23 1.50 -5.18
CA ARG A 565 -30.97 1.90 -5.79
C ARG A 565 -30.68 3.38 -5.52
N ALA A 566 -29.42 3.70 -5.25
CA ALA A 566 -28.91 5.08 -5.29
C ALA A 566 -27.82 5.15 -6.35
N VAL A 567 -28.13 5.82 -7.43
CA VAL A 567 -27.29 5.88 -8.61
C VAL A 567 -26.62 7.24 -8.68
N GLY A 568 -25.31 7.24 -8.63
CA GLY A 568 -24.45 8.43 -8.77
C GLY A 568 -23.52 8.28 -9.96
N PRO A 569 -22.43 7.51 -9.86
CA PRO A 569 -21.43 7.37 -10.93
C PRO A 569 -22.04 6.97 -12.29
N LYS A 570 -22.98 6.03 -12.30
CA LYS A 570 -23.63 5.56 -13.52
C LYS A 570 -24.44 6.62 -14.25
N LEU A 571 -24.87 7.68 -13.56
CA LEU A 571 -25.58 8.79 -14.23
C LEU A 571 -24.70 9.56 -15.23
N ALA A 572 -23.38 9.46 -15.12
CA ALA A 572 -22.46 10.09 -16.07
C ALA A 572 -22.66 9.54 -17.49
N ASP A 573 -23.01 8.26 -17.64
CA ASP A 573 -23.30 7.63 -18.93
C ASP A 573 -24.53 8.24 -19.62
N PHE A 574 -25.39 8.90 -18.83
CA PHE A 574 -26.58 9.61 -19.32
C PHE A 574 -26.34 11.13 -19.45
N ASN A 575 -25.06 11.56 -19.47
CA ASN A 575 -24.66 12.96 -19.57
C ASN A 575 -25.20 13.86 -18.43
N VAL A 576 -25.39 13.32 -17.23
CA VAL A 576 -25.75 14.11 -16.04
C VAL A 576 -24.46 14.71 -15.47
N PRO A 577 -24.33 16.04 -15.40
CA PRO A 577 -23.13 16.67 -14.85
C PRO A 577 -23.14 16.64 -13.32
N GLY A 578 -21.94 16.64 -12.69
CA GLY A 578 -21.80 16.78 -11.24
C GLY A 578 -22.39 15.63 -10.44
N VAL A 579 -22.30 14.39 -10.94
CA VAL A 579 -22.82 13.21 -10.27
C VAL A 579 -22.12 12.93 -8.94
N MET A 580 -22.86 12.37 -7.96
CA MET A 580 -22.29 11.92 -6.70
C MET A 580 -21.35 10.75 -6.94
N SER A 581 -20.12 10.84 -6.44
CA SER A 581 -19.08 9.85 -6.72
C SER A 581 -19.19 8.55 -5.93
N ASP A 582 -19.89 8.56 -4.79
CA ASP A 582 -19.97 7.43 -3.86
C ASP A 582 -21.25 7.53 -3.01
N PRO A 583 -22.44 7.15 -3.54
CA PRO A 583 -23.70 7.20 -2.83
C PRO A 583 -23.88 6.02 -1.87
N LYS A 584 -24.48 6.27 -0.72
CA LYS A 584 -24.87 5.28 0.29
C LYS A 584 -26.39 5.30 0.48
N ILE A 585 -27.00 4.10 0.61
CA ILE A 585 -28.39 3.89 0.97
C ILE A 585 -28.49 3.44 2.42
N GLU A 586 -29.42 4.00 3.18
CA GLU A 586 -29.86 3.51 4.47
C GLU A 586 -31.40 3.43 4.48
N VAL A 587 -31.94 2.28 4.88
CA VAL A 587 -33.38 2.03 4.91
C VAL A 587 -33.86 1.90 6.37
N PHE A 588 -34.86 2.70 6.74
CA PHE A 588 -35.44 2.74 8.08
C PHE A 588 -36.91 2.34 8.04
N ASN A 589 -37.39 1.66 9.07
CA ASN A 589 -38.79 1.43 9.27
C ASN A 589 -39.51 2.63 9.93
N SER A 590 -40.84 2.56 10.14
CA SER A 590 -41.63 3.62 10.75
C SER A 590 -41.25 3.94 12.21
N ALA A 591 -40.55 3.04 12.90
CA ALA A 591 -40.01 3.29 14.24
C ALA A 591 -38.64 3.96 14.22
N GLY A 592 -38.09 4.32 13.04
CA GLY A 592 -36.76 4.92 12.88
C GLY A 592 -35.62 3.92 13.06
N VAL A 593 -35.90 2.63 13.05
CA VAL A 593 -34.85 1.60 13.15
C VAL A 593 -34.29 1.31 11.75
N LYS A 594 -32.97 1.39 11.61
CA LYS A 594 -32.30 1.01 10.38
C LYS A 594 -32.42 -0.50 10.15
N ILE A 595 -32.99 -0.89 9.02
CA ILE A 595 -33.24 -2.29 8.66
C ILE A 595 -32.28 -2.81 7.59
N MET A 596 -31.67 -1.91 6.80
CA MET A 596 -30.71 -2.27 5.75
C MET A 596 -29.85 -1.08 5.37
N GLU A 597 -28.65 -1.32 4.86
CA GLU A 597 -27.78 -0.32 4.23
C GLU A 597 -26.93 -0.93 3.13
N ASN A 598 -26.49 -0.11 2.20
CA ASN A 598 -25.51 -0.45 1.16
C ASN A 598 -24.82 0.81 0.65
N ASP A 599 -23.50 0.73 0.42
CA ASP A 599 -22.71 1.81 -0.19
C ASP A 599 -22.03 1.39 -1.51
N ASN A 600 -21.93 0.10 -1.78
CA ASN A 600 -21.39 -0.46 -3.03
C ASN A 600 -22.15 -1.74 -3.35
N TRP A 601 -22.84 -1.78 -4.47
CA TRP A 601 -23.74 -2.90 -4.79
C TRP A 601 -23.01 -4.23 -5.12
N GLY A 602 -21.72 -4.16 -5.51
CA GLY A 602 -20.81 -5.31 -5.60
C GLY A 602 -21.09 -6.30 -6.73
N GLY A 603 -21.99 -6.03 -7.67
CA GLY A 603 -22.22 -6.87 -8.85
C GLY A 603 -22.86 -8.24 -8.58
N GLY A 604 -23.47 -8.45 -7.41
CA GLY A 604 -24.05 -9.74 -7.03
C GLY A 604 -25.16 -10.20 -7.97
N ALA A 605 -25.13 -11.47 -8.42
CA ALA A 605 -26.07 -12.03 -9.41
C ALA A 605 -27.55 -11.87 -8.99
N ALA A 606 -27.85 -11.96 -7.68
CA ALA A 606 -29.21 -11.77 -7.16
C ALA A 606 -29.74 -10.36 -7.46
N LEU A 607 -28.92 -9.32 -7.26
CA LEU A 607 -29.30 -7.93 -7.56
C LEU A 607 -29.34 -7.66 -9.08
N VAL A 608 -28.45 -8.27 -9.86
CA VAL A 608 -28.48 -8.20 -11.33
C VAL A 608 -29.83 -8.74 -11.84
N ASN A 609 -30.24 -9.92 -11.37
CA ASN A 609 -31.49 -10.55 -11.76
C ASN A 609 -32.72 -9.76 -11.28
N ALA A 610 -32.67 -9.23 -10.06
CA ALA A 610 -33.72 -8.37 -9.52
C ALA A 610 -33.89 -7.09 -10.36
N ALA A 611 -32.79 -6.43 -10.73
CA ALA A 611 -32.82 -5.25 -11.60
C ALA A 611 -33.39 -5.57 -12.99
N ALA A 612 -32.97 -6.68 -13.60
CA ALA A 612 -33.48 -7.12 -14.90
C ALA A 612 -34.98 -7.43 -14.87
N SER A 613 -35.49 -8.03 -13.78
CA SER A 613 -36.92 -8.39 -13.65
C SER A 613 -37.85 -7.17 -13.63
N VAL A 614 -37.35 -6.00 -13.26
CA VAL A 614 -38.12 -4.75 -13.18
C VAL A 614 -37.75 -3.75 -14.28
N GLY A 615 -36.86 -4.12 -15.20
CA GLY A 615 -36.42 -3.26 -16.30
C GLY A 615 -35.50 -2.11 -15.87
N ALA A 616 -34.87 -2.20 -14.71
CA ALA A 616 -33.89 -1.23 -14.26
C ALA A 616 -32.59 -1.37 -15.07
N PHE A 617 -31.99 -0.24 -15.48
CA PHE A 617 -30.72 -0.26 -16.25
C PHE A 617 -29.56 -0.86 -15.42
N GLY A 618 -28.59 -1.47 -16.12
CA GLY A 618 -27.45 -2.11 -15.46
C GLY A 618 -26.51 -1.11 -14.78
N LEU A 619 -25.99 -1.49 -13.62
CA LEU A 619 -24.90 -0.79 -12.92
C LEU A 619 -23.57 -1.50 -13.20
N ASP A 620 -22.45 -0.77 -13.09
CA ASP A 620 -21.12 -1.35 -13.25
C ASP A 620 -20.74 -2.14 -12.00
N ALA A 621 -20.35 -3.40 -12.14
CA ALA A 621 -20.06 -4.30 -11.02
C ALA A 621 -18.97 -3.79 -10.07
N SER A 622 -17.99 -3.06 -10.60
CA SER A 622 -16.94 -2.37 -9.84
C SER A 622 -17.25 -0.91 -9.52
N GLY A 623 -18.43 -0.42 -9.95
CA GLY A 623 -18.88 0.95 -9.69
C GLY A 623 -19.27 1.14 -8.22
N LYS A 624 -19.28 2.40 -7.81
CA LYS A 624 -19.62 2.81 -6.45
C LYS A 624 -21.11 3.15 -6.27
N ASP A 625 -21.94 2.83 -7.25
CA ASP A 625 -23.39 2.95 -7.09
C ASP A 625 -23.88 1.99 -6.00
N ALA A 626 -24.89 2.40 -5.23
CA ALA A 626 -25.48 1.55 -4.20
C ALA A 626 -26.78 0.89 -4.69
N ALA A 627 -26.97 -0.37 -4.34
CA ALA A 627 -28.20 -1.10 -4.57
C ALA A 627 -28.42 -2.19 -3.53
N LEU A 628 -29.67 -2.39 -3.13
CA LEU A 628 -30.08 -3.48 -2.27
C LEU A 628 -31.49 -3.97 -2.64
N ALA A 629 -31.78 -5.21 -2.33
CA ALA A 629 -33.13 -5.74 -2.38
C ALA A 629 -33.54 -6.16 -0.96
N VAL A 630 -34.79 -5.89 -0.56
CA VAL A 630 -35.25 -6.16 0.79
C VAL A 630 -36.75 -6.53 0.79
N THR A 631 -37.13 -7.53 1.59
CA THR A 631 -38.52 -7.86 1.85
C THR A 631 -38.96 -7.15 3.13
N VAL A 632 -40.05 -6.36 3.02
CA VAL A 632 -40.58 -5.52 4.09
C VAL A 632 -42.03 -5.88 4.39
N ALA A 633 -42.43 -5.72 5.64
CA ALA A 633 -43.84 -5.85 6.06
C ALA A 633 -44.67 -4.64 5.58
N PRO A 634 -46.03 -4.73 5.56
CA PRO A 634 -46.88 -3.56 5.40
C PRO A 634 -46.52 -2.43 6.36
N GLY A 635 -46.47 -1.17 5.86
CA GLY A 635 -46.08 -0.01 6.65
C GLY A 635 -45.32 1.06 5.90
N GLY A 636 -44.84 2.08 6.61
CA GLY A 636 -44.03 3.16 6.08
C GLY A 636 -42.54 2.89 6.24
N TYR A 637 -41.73 3.29 5.24
CA TYR A 637 -40.29 3.16 5.23
C TYR A 637 -39.63 4.44 4.74
N THR A 638 -38.47 4.73 5.27
CA THR A 638 -37.63 5.88 4.82
C THR A 638 -36.33 5.36 4.22
N VAL A 639 -36.04 5.77 3.01
CA VAL A 639 -34.78 5.57 2.32
C VAL A 639 -34.02 6.87 2.40
N GLN A 640 -32.85 6.85 3.04
CA GLN A 640 -31.93 7.98 3.07
C GLN A 640 -30.77 7.69 2.13
N VAL A 641 -30.46 8.67 1.27
CA VAL A 641 -29.30 8.60 0.37
C VAL A 641 -28.37 9.75 0.67
N SER A 642 -27.12 9.43 1.01
CA SER A 642 -26.06 10.37 1.33
C SER A 642 -24.77 9.99 0.60
N GLY A 643 -23.78 10.88 0.55
CA GLY A 643 -22.46 10.55 0.03
C GLY A 643 -21.52 10.00 1.09
N VAL A 644 -20.81 8.91 0.79
CA VAL A 644 -19.76 8.35 1.66
C VAL A 644 -18.67 9.42 1.87
N ALA A 645 -18.20 9.55 3.10
CA ALA A 645 -17.22 10.56 3.51
C ALA A 645 -17.58 12.01 3.13
N GLY A 646 -18.90 12.32 3.02
CA GLY A 646 -19.37 13.67 2.68
C GLY A 646 -19.33 13.99 1.18
N ALA A 647 -19.27 12.98 0.30
CA ALA A 647 -19.38 13.19 -1.15
C ALA A 647 -20.67 13.92 -1.49
N ALA A 648 -20.57 14.93 -2.36
CA ALA A 648 -21.69 15.72 -2.85
C ALA A 648 -21.91 15.45 -4.34
N GLY A 649 -23.11 15.73 -4.85
CA GLY A 649 -23.39 15.59 -6.28
C GLY A 649 -24.83 15.21 -6.58
N VAL A 650 -25.12 15.07 -7.87
CA VAL A 650 -26.43 14.61 -8.35
C VAL A 650 -26.56 13.10 -8.11
N VAL A 651 -27.66 12.70 -7.47
CA VAL A 651 -27.98 11.30 -7.21
C VAL A 651 -29.42 11.00 -7.61
N LEU A 652 -29.65 9.78 -8.11
CA LEU A 652 -30.98 9.25 -8.40
C LEU A 652 -31.27 8.12 -7.41
N VAL A 653 -32.33 8.27 -6.61
CA VAL A 653 -32.89 7.15 -5.84
C VAL A 653 -34.02 6.51 -6.63
N GLU A 654 -34.06 5.19 -6.63
CA GLU A 654 -35.12 4.41 -7.29
C GLU A 654 -35.62 3.31 -6.33
N VAL A 655 -36.92 3.13 -6.28
CA VAL A 655 -37.58 2.06 -5.54
C VAL A 655 -38.48 1.32 -6.52
N TYR A 656 -38.23 0.05 -6.72
CA TYR A 656 -39.02 -0.83 -7.59
C TYR A 656 -39.72 -1.89 -6.77
N GLU A 657 -40.99 -2.18 -7.09
CA GLU A 657 -41.63 -3.42 -6.64
C GLU A 657 -41.02 -4.60 -7.38
N LEU A 658 -40.51 -5.58 -6.65
CA LEU A 658 -40.16 -6.87 -7.23
C LEU A 658 -41.46 -7.70 -7.43
N PRO A 659 -41.55 -8.43 -8.59
CA PRO A 659 -42.71 -9.23 -8.94
C PRO A 659 -43.06 -10.26 -7.88
#